data_fc0135cf137deddda742fe17fbac079f
#
_entry.id   fc0135cf137deddda742fe17fbac079f
#
_cell.length_a   1.000
_cell.length_b   1.000
_cell.length_c   1.000
_cell.angle_alpha   90.00
_cell.angle_beta   90.00
_cell.angle_gamma   90.00
#
_symmetry.space_group_name_H-M   'P 1'
#
loop_
_entity.id
_entity.type
_entity.pdbx_description
1 polymer ?
#
loop_
_entity_poly.entity_id
_entity_poly.type
_entity_poly.pdbx_seq_one_letter_code
_entity_poly.pdbx_strand_id
1 'polypeptide(L)'
;MDAYEEFRRSGAHADAFSSFGEPKDFWVRSSRPRQDKRFPTKPIVGYLLGKASNTFNGGWSQPGDAAARLHAAGYVIVDQHDTPLPLPDQHTHLMRGAERARLVALNYFIEPAREAGLSAVTIRAGDLHDMSGLVKNWANVCQALEGELFQKLASVLAPTRSGPERSTTTEYTFVLAQDGASKDEIMPHAVQTATTNLILYGPPGTGKTYQTAWEAVRLCLGDAVAADLSGENNRDRLMAEYRRLMTEKRIEFVTFHQSMSYEEFVEGLRPNTSQDGPDAVPDSTANAAGFRLKDEPGIFRTICARAERDSGENADANRLDRSRRIIRLGLTGTNWREKLDRAIREETVEWPHGGDVDWSPPEYDSWDAVKAKRQEEEPEIIGNHPTVYGTWLFRGAEPGDYVALTVGKGRIVAVGKLKGEYQFTSGVSGQPPRHSRAVEWLWHSIEGVSRAGIYGKDFTSFHTAYPLLEDQLTWDVLDTVIFGPKAMPQLEVARPFVLIIDEINRANISKVFGELITLLEPDKRLGRRDEIQLTLPYSKKRFGVPPNLHIIGTMNTADRSIALLDTALRRRFTFKELMPKPEILSSKVGGINLQMLLKTINERIEYLFDREHQIGHAYFISCTSRGAVEDVMRHKVIPLLSEYFYEDWAKVAAVLGDQPNAKASRFLEVIPWRKSLFSGDDFSGERLRWRVKDQFDFSEFAA
;
A
#
# COMPACT_ATOMS: atom_id res chain seq x y z
N MET A 1 36.97 0.45 -1.83
CA MET A 1 38.30 0.38 -2.46
C MET A 1 38.89 1.77 -2.64
N ASP A 2 38.15 2.75 -3.18
CA ASP A 2 38.63 4.13 -3.38
C ASP A 2 39.21 4.76 -2.12
N ALA A 3 38.48 4.72 -1.01
CA ALA A 3 38.96 5.24 0.26
C ALA A 3 40.27 4.57 0.74
N TYR A 4 40.49 3.29 0.41
CA TYR A 4 41.75 2.61 0.74
C TYR A 4 42.89 3.04 -0.20
N GLU A 5 42.62 3.27 -1.48
CA GLU A 5 43.63 3.85 -2.40
C GLU A 5 44.00 5.27 -1.99
N GLU A 6 43.05 6.09 -1.57
CA GLU A 6 43.32 7.43 -1.03
C GLU A 6 44.15 7.36 0.25
N PHE A 7 43.83 6.43 1.14
CA PHE A 7 44.67 6.17 2.36
C PHE A 7 46.12 5.86 1.96
N ARG A 8 46.30 4.93 1.04
CA ARG A 8 47.64 4.54 0.56
C ARG A 8 48.39 5.69 -0.10
N ARG A 9 47.72 6.60 -0.79
CA ARG A 9 48.29 7.70 -1.54
C ARG A 9 48.58 8.94 -0.71
N SER A 10 47.67 9.33 0.17
CA SER A 10 47.70 10.61 0.86
C SER A 10 47.56 10.51 2.37
N GLY A 11 47.38 9.33 2.95
CA GLY A 11 47.09 9.15 4.37
C GLY A 11 45.66 9.56 4.77
N ALA A 12 44.78 9.87 3.81
CA ALA A 12 43.36 10.12 4.07
C ALA A 12 42.74 8.88 4.72
N HIS A 13 41.70 9.07 5.55
CA HIS A 13 41.02 7.99 6.29
C HIS A 13 41.94 7.16 7.21
N ALA A 14 43.01 7.76 7.75
CA ALA A 14 43.96 7.07 8.63
C ALA A 14 43.33 6.55 9.92
N ASP A 15 42.33 7.24 10.44
CA ASP A 15 41.51 6.82 11.59
C ASP A 15 40.80 5.48 11.35
N ALA A 16 40.39 5.21 10.10
CA ALA A 16 39.73 3.98 9.74
C ALA A 16 40.68 2.83 9.38
N PHE A 17 41.81 3.13 8.71
CA PHE A 17 42.66 2.10 8.12
C PHE A 17 43.96 1.83 8.87
N SER A 18 44.51 2.77 9.67
CA SER A 18 45.82 2.61 10.34
C SER A 18 45.89 1.47 11.37
N SER A 19 44.74 1.02 11.89
CA SER A 19 44.65 -0.11 12.81
C SER A 19 44.85 -1.48 12.13
N PHE A 20 44.82 -1.55 10.78
CA PHE A 20 44.93 -2.79 10.04
C PHE A 20 46.34 -2.99 9.50
N GLY A 21 46.95 -4.15 9.81
CA GLY A 21 48.23 -4.54 9.23
C GLY A 21 48.13 -5.01 7.79
N GLU A 22 49.30 -5.19 7.13
CA GLU A 22 49.41 -5.77 5.79
C GLU A 22 48.79 -7.18 5.78
N PRO A 23 47.90 -7.51 4.79
CA PRO A 23 47.31 -8.82 4.68
C PRO A 23 48.34 -9.86 4.21
N LYS A 24 48.27 -11.06 4.77
CA LYS A 24 49.14 -12.16 4.38
C LYS A 24 48.52 -13.04 3.31
N ASP A 25 47.23 -13.39 3.43
CA ASP A 25 46.65 -14.50 2.70
C ASP A 25 45.40 -14.18 1.88
N PHE A 26 44.62 -13.12 2.24
CA PHE A 26 43.32 -12.89 1.64
C PHE A 26 43.17 -11.48 1.08
N TRP A 27 42.98 -11.43 -0.23
CA TRP A 27 42.77 -10.21 -0.99
C TRP A 27 41.47 -10.29 -1.77
N VAL A 28 40.86 -9.16 -2.06
CA VAL A 28 39.73 -9.05 -2.98
C VAL A 28 40.23 -8.48 -4.29
N ARG A 29 39.89 -9.13 -5.42
CA ARG A 29 40.25 -8.63 -6.75
C ARG A 29 39.48 -7.36 -7.05
N SER A 30 40.12 -6.37 -7.64
CA SER A 30 39.45 -5.17 -8.12
C SER A 30 38.50 -5.50 -9.27
N SER A 31 37.29 -5.01 -9.21
CA SER A 31 36.30 -5.13 -10.27
C SER A 31 36.38 -4.00 -11.32
N ARG A 32 37.24 -3.01 -11.10
CA ARG A 32 37.31 -1.79 -11.90
C ARG A 32 38.74 -1.51 -12.36
N PRO A 33 38.93 -0.77 -13.49
CA PRO A 33 40.27 -0.35 -13.88
C PRO A 33 40.85 0.62 -12.85
N ARG A 34 41.81 0.14 -12.07
CA ARG A 34 42.47 0.87 -10.99
C ARG A 34 43.99 0.65 -11.06
N GLN A 35 44.68 1.50 -10.33
CA GLN A 35 46.13 1.35 -10.20
C GLN A 35 46.47 0.04 -9.43
N ASP A 36 45.72 -0.25 -8.34
CA ASP A 36 45.81 -1.51 -7.63
C ASP A 36 44.83 -2.53 -8.16
N LYS A 37 45.29 -3.75 -8.50
CA LYS A 37 44.46 -4.83 -9.01
C LYS A 37 43.73 -5.61 -7.91
N ARG A 38 44.18 -5.50 -6.67
CA ARG A 38 43.66 -6.20 -5.51
C ARG A 38 43.78 -5.35 -4.24
N PHE A 39 42.90 -5.61 -3.30
CA PHE A 39 42.80 -4.89 -2.03
C PHE A 39 42.73 -5.86 -0.84
N PRO A 40 43.22 -5.49 0.31
CA PRO A 40 43.13 -6.33 1.51
C PRO A 40 41.70 -6.49 1.99
N THR A 41 41.26 -7.73 2.20
CA THR A 41 39.83 -8.02 2.56
C THR A 41 39.46 -7.39 3.90
N LYS A 42 40.31 -7.52 4.90
CA LYS A 42 40.02 -7.12 6.28
C LYS A 42 39.84 -5.61 6.45
N PRO A 43 40.77 -4.75 5.95
CA PRO A 43 40.58 -3.30 6.00
C PRO A 43 39.31 -2.83 5.26
N ILE A 44 39.04 -3.38 4.07
CA ILE A 44 37.84 -3.00 3.29
C ILE A 44 36.54 -3.29 4.07
N VAL A 45 36.43 -4.49 4.63
CA VAL A 45 35.24 -4.87 5.43
C VAL A 45 35.17 -4.09 6.72
N GLY A 46 36.32 -3.84 7.37
CA GLY A 46 36.40 -3.04 8.60
C GLY A 46 35.89 -1.62 8.38
N TYR A 47 36.31 -0.98 7.30
CA TYR A 47 35.85 0.34 6.88
C TYR A 47 34.32 0.36 6.64
N LEU A 48 33.81 -0.61 5.87
CA LEU A 48 32.37 -0.70 5.55
C LEU A 48 31.50 -0.95 6.79
N LEU A 49 32.02 -1.64 7.81
CA LEU A 49 31.29 -1.97 9.02
C LEU A 49 31.55 -1.00 10.19
N GLY A 50 32.45 -0.03 10.03
CA GLY A 50 32.92 0.83 11.12
C GLY A 50 33.56 0.05 12.27
N LYS A 51 34.28 -1.07 11.98
CA LYS A 51 34.84 -1.99 12.98
C LYS A 51 36.37 -2.00 13.00
N ALA A 52 36.93 -2.08 14.21
CA ALA A 52 38.36 -2.20 14.40
C ALA A 52 38.90 -3.58 13.99
N SER A 53 40.24 -3.64 13.76
CA SER A 53 40.93 -4.84 13.23
C SER A 53 40.83 -6.10 14.10
N ASN A 54 40.59 -5.97 15.41
CA ASN A 54 40.49 -7.08 16.35
C ASN A 54 39.12 -7.71 16.52
N THR A 55 38.09 -7.19 15.83
CA THR A 55 36.69 -7.62 16.03
C THR A 55 36.24 -8.75 15.10
N PHE A 56 37.00 -9.09 14.05
CA PHE A 56 36.72 -10.16 13.10
C PHE A 56 37.98 -10.62 12.37
N ASN A 57 37.91 -11.80 11.69
CA ASN A 57 39.07 -12.34 10.97
C ASN A 57 39.06 -11.91 9.48
N GLY A 58 40.23 -12.01 8.83
CA GLY A 58 40.39 -11.66 7.40
C GLY A 58 39.94 -12.74 6.41
N GLY A 59 39.81 -13.99 6.87
CA GLY A 59 39.62 -15.17 6.03
C GLY A 59 38.18 -15.70 5.96
N TRP A 60 38.05 -17.07 6.03
CA TRP A 60 36.80 -17.79 5.86
C TRP A 60 36.40 -18.66 7.07
N SER A 61 37.07 -18.54 8.20
CA SER A 61 36.80 -19.43 9.34
C SER A 61 35.35 -19.40 9.79
N GLN A 62 34.71 -18.24 9.65
CA GLN A 62 33.30 -18.04 9.95
C GLN A 62 32.60 -17.21 8.86
N PRO A 63 31.26 -17.34 8.71
CA PRO A 63 30.50 -16.55 7.74
C PRO A 63 30.60 -15.04 7.94
N GLY A 64 30.97 -14.60 9.15
CA GLY A 64 31.22 -13.21 9.52
C GLY A 64 32.57 -12.66 9.17
N ASP A 65 33.52 -13.49 8.74
CA ASP A 65 34.88 -13.09 8.38
C ASP A 65 34.95 -12.31 7.08
N ALA A 66 36.01 -11.53 6.87
CA ALA A 66 36.06 -10.56 5.77
C ALA A 66 36.00 -11.19 4.38
N ALA A 67 36.79 -12.23 4.11
CA ALA A 67 36.76 -12.92 2.84
C ALA A 67 35.42 -13.62 2.56
N ALA A 68 34.82 -14.23 3.60
CA ALA A 68 33.51 -14.85 3.48
C ALA A 68 32.41 -13.83 3.11
N ARG A 69 32.40 -12.66 3.75
CA ARG A 69 31.44 -11.57 3.45
C ARG A 69 31.60 -11.03 2.05
N LEU A 70 32.82 -10.75 1.62
CA LEU A 70 33.09 -10.23 0.27
C LEU A 70 32.75 -11.28 -0.80
N HIS A 71 33.06 -12.55 -0.53
CA HIS A 71 32.66 -13.63 -1.42
C HIS A 71 31.13 -13.75 -1.51
N ALA A 72 30.41 -13.67 -0.39
CA ALA A 72 28.95 -13.68 -0.38
C ALA A 72 28.33 -12.47 -1.13
N ALA A 73 29.03 -11.34 -1.15
CA ALA A 73 28.64 -10.16 -1.94
C ALA A 73 29.03 -10.24 -3.44
N GLY A 74 29.54 -11.37 -3.91
CA GLY A 74 29.88 -11.57 -5.33
C GLY A 74 31.30 -11.15 -5.73
N TYR A 75 32.18 -10.88 -4.79
CA TYR A 75 33.55 -10.55 -5.09
C TYR A 75 34.46 -11.80 -5.15
N VAL A 76 35.48 -11.73 -6.01
CA VAL A 76 36.50 -12.81 -6.16
C VAL A 76 37.59 -12.60 -5.13
N ILE A 77 37.81 -13.60 -4.29
CA ILE A 77 38.90 -13.61 -3.30
C ILE A 77 40.11 -14.26 -3.90
N VAL A 78 41.26 -13.63 -3.77
CA VAL A 78 42.52 -14.04 -4.37
C VAL A 78 43.65 -14.09 -3.31
N ASP A 79 44.71 -14.78 -3.65
CA ASP A 79 45.96 -14.76 -2.88
C ASP A 79 46.83 -13.54 -3.22
N GLN A 80 48.04 -13.50 -2.68
CA GLN A 80 49.01 -12.45 -2.94
C GLN A 80 49.54 -12.41 -4.41
N HIS A 81 49.27 -13.47 -5.21
CA HIS A 81 49.64 -13.58 -6.63
C HIS A 81 48.46 -13.36 -7.59
N ASP A 82 47.30 -12.90 -7.08
CA ASP A 82 46.04 -12.73 -7.82
C ASP A 82 45.42 -14.06 -8.28
N THR A 83 45.78 -15.18 -7.63
CA THR A 83 45.17 -16.48 -7.91
C THR A 83 43.87 -16.61 -7.15
N PRO A 84 42.71 -16.95 -7.81
CA PRO A 84 41.46 -17.16 -7.11
C PRO A 84 41.53 -18.26 -6.07
N LEU A 85 41.07 -17.94 -4.87
CA LEU A 85 40.99 -18.90 -3.76
C LEU A 85 39.61 -19.56 -3.78
N PRO A 86 39.53 -20.91 -3.80
CA PRO A 86 38.27 -21.62 -3.78
C PRO A 86 37.56 -21.44 -2.42
N LEU A 87 36.22 -21.41 -2.42
CA LEU A 87 35.45 -21.42 -1.19
C LEU A 87 35.66 -22.75 -0.46
N PRO A 88 35.97 -22.76 0.84
CA PRO A 88 36.07 -23.98 1.59
C PRO A 88 34.79 -24.80 1.60
N ASP A 89 34.90 -26.14 1.53
CA ASP A 89 33.76 -27.07 1.46
C ASP A 89 32.71 -26.84 2.57
N GLN A 90 33.14 -26.47 3.74
CA GLN A 90 32.26 -26.17 4.88
C GLN A 90 31.33 -24.98 4.65
N HIS A 91 31.57 -24.14 3.64
CA HIS A 91 30.77 -22.96 3.31
C HIS A 91 30.00 -23.10 1.99
N THR A 92 30.15 -24.18 1.25
CA THR A 92 29.50 -24.38 -0.05
C THR A 92 27.97 -24.39 0.04
N HIS A 93 27.42 -24.75 1.22
CA HIS A 93 25.95 -24.76 1.47
C HIS A 93 25.35 -23.33 1.60
N LEU A 94 26.17 -22.30 1.84
CA LEU A 94 25.71 -20.93 2.08
C LEU A 94 25.40 -20.16 0.79
N MET A 95 25.70 -20.72 -0.37
CA MET A 95 25.57 -20.00 -1.63
C MET A 95 24.97 -20.87 -2.76
N ARG A 96 23.88 -20.38 -3.33
CA ARG A 96 23.29 -20.97 -4.53
C ARG A 96 24.11 -20.56 -5.75
N GLY A 97 24.50 -21.51 -6.60
CA GLY A 97 25.37 -21.25 -7.74
C GLY A 97 24.85 -20.18 -8.70
N ALA A 98 23.56 -20.14 -8.97
CA ALA A 98 22.95 -19.12 -9.81
C ALA A 98 22.99 -17.71 -9.20
N GLU A 99 22.86 -17.58 -7.88
CA GLU A 99 22.96 -16.30 -7.16
C GLU A 99 24.39 -15.76 -7.21
N ARG A 100 25.39 -16.61 -6.98
CA ARG A 100 26.80 -16.27 -7.13
C ARG A 100 27.11 -15.76 -8.55
N ALA A 101 26.65 -16.46 -9.56
CA ALA A 101 26.88 -16.06 -10.96
C ALA A 101 26.30 -14.67 -11.24
N ARG A 102 25.10 -14.35 -10.75
CA ARG A 102 24.48 -13.02 -10.92
C ARG A 102 25.29 -11.91 -10.27
N LEU A 103 25.75 -12.12 -9.04
CA LEU A 103 26.53 -11.12 -8.30
C LEU A 103 27.92 -10.90 -8.93
N VAL A 104 28.58 -11.96 -9.37
CA VAL A 104 29.86 -11.84 -10.12
C VAL A 104 29.66 -11.13 -11.45
N ALA A 105 28.61 -11.46 -12.20
CA ALA A 105 28.29 -10.79 -13.45
C ALA A 105 28.05 -9.29 -13.24
N LEU A 106 27.32 -8.92 -12.21
CA LEU A 106 27.07 -7.52 -11.85
C LEU A 106 28.39 -6.80 -11.52
N ASN A 107 29.16 -7.34 -10.57
CA ASN A 107 30.35 -6.66 -10.03
C ASN A 107 31.52 -6.57 -11.02
N TYR A 108 31.69 -7.56 -11.91
CA TYR A 108 32.88 -7.66 -12.77
C TYR A 108 32.64 -7.37 -14.25
N PHE A 109 31.36 -7.33 -14.69
CA PHE A 109 31.04 -7.05 -16.09
C PHE A 109 30.14 -5.83 -16.23
N ILE A 110 29.00 -5.80 -15.54
CA ILE A 110 28.00 -4.74 -15.74
C ILE A 110 28.48 -3.41 -15.15
N GLU A 111 28.79 -3.36 -13.84
CA GLU A 111 29.16 -2.11 -13.19
C GLU A 111 30.48 -1.50 -13.73
N PRO A 112 31.54 -2.29 -13.99
CA PRO A 112 32.72 -1.73 -14.63
C PRO A 112 32.48 -1.16 -16.05
N ALA A 113 31.60 -1.81 -16.83
CA ALA A 113 31.26 -1.33 -18.18
C ALA A 113 30.43 -0.03 -18.11
N ARG A 114 29.52 0.11 -17.14
CA ARG A 114 28.79 1.37 -16.87
C ARG A 114 29.74 2.51 -16.51
N GLU A 115 30.65 2.28 -15.59
CA GLU A 115 31.62 3.29 -15.19
C GLU A 115 32.59 3.68 -16.31
N ALA A 116 32.86 2.76 -17.23
CA ALA A 116 33.63 3.05 -18.40
C ALA A 116 32.81 3.77 -19.50
N GLY A 117 31.52 4.03 -19.28
CA GLY A 117 30.63 4.69 -20.23
C GLY A 117 30.32 3.85 -21.48
N LEU A 118 30.43 2.52 -21.39
CA LEU A 118 30.12 1.63 -22.51
C LEU A 118 28.60 1.52 -22.70
N SER A 119 28.16 1.49 -23.95
CA SER A 119 26.74 1.31 -24.31
C SER A 119 26.27 -0.14 -24.24
N ALA A 120 27.18 -1.10 -24.22
CA ALA A 120 26.89 -2.52 -24.12
C ALA A 120 28.07 -3.29 -23.51
N VAL A 121 27.79 -4.47 -22.95
CA VAL A 121 28.79 -5.40 -22.42
C VAL A 121 28.42 -6.82 -22.82
N THR A 122 29.40 -7.61 -23.26
CA THR A 122 29.23 -9.02 -23.61
C THR A 122 29.86 -9.88 -22.52
N ILE A 123 29.08 -10.82 -21.98
CA ILE A 123 29.52 -11.80 -20.99
C ILE A 123 29.52 -13.18 -21.60
N ARG A 124 30.68 -13.82 -21.63
CA ARG A 124 30.82 -15.21 -22.06
C ARG A 124 30.52 -16.14 -20.87
N ALA A 125 29.66 -17.13 -21.05
CA ALA A 125 29.23 -18.01 -19.98
C ALA A 125 30.38 -18.77 -19.31
N GLY A 126 31.40 -19.14 -20.08
CA GLY A 126 32.63 -19.80 -19.58
C GLY A 126 33.43 -18.90 -18.64
N ASP A 127 33.66 -17.64 -19.04
CA ASP A 127 34.44 -16.70 -18.21
C ASP A 127 33.74 -16.38 -16.91
N LEU A 128 32.41 -16.21 -16.92
CA LEU A 128 31.61 -16.02 -15.72
C LEU A 128 31.61 -17.25 -14.83
N HIS A 129 31.56 -18.45 -15.42
CA HIS A 129 31.62 -19.70 -14.66
C HIS A 129 32.94 -19.82 -13.90
N ASP A 130 34.06 -19.58 -14.57
CA ASP A 130 35.40 -19.69 -13.99
C ASP A 130 35.60 -18.64 -12.89
N MET A 131 35.17 -17.39 -13.13
CA MET A 131 35.21 -16.33 -12.11
C MET A 131 34.30 -16.60 -10.92
N SER A 132 33.19 -17.27 -11.13
CA SER A 132 32.25 -17.59 -10.05
C SER A 132 32.74 -18.73 -9.15
N GLY A 133 33.74 -19.49 -9.60
CA GLY A 133 34.29 -20.65 -8.88
C GLY A 133 33.30 -21.83 -8.78
N LEU A 134 32.38 -21.95 -9.72
CA LEU A 134 31.35 -23.01 -9.73
C LEU A 134 31.92 -24.28 -10.37
N VAL A 135 31.65 -25.43 -9.76
CA VAL A 135 32.07 -26.73 -10.27
C VAL A 135 30.90 -27.41 -11.02
N LYS A 136 31.06 -27.68 -12.29
CA LYS A 136 30.12 -28.44 -13.17
C LYS A 136 28.66 -27.88 -13.24
N ASN A 137 28.44 -26.58 -13.15
CA ASN A 137 27.10 -25.97 -13.10
C ASN A 137 26.81 -25.01 -14.25
N TRP A 138 27.18 -25.34 -15.47
CA TRP A 138 27.03 -24.48 -16.69
C TRP A 138 25.59 -24.03 -16.93
N ALA A 139 24.64 -24.93 -16.76
CA ALA A 139 23.21 -24.64 -16.97
C ALA A 139 22.72 -23.50 -16.04
N ASN A 140 23.22 -23.48 -14.81
CA ASN A 140 22.84 -22.47 -13.83
C ASN A 140 23.42 -21.09 -14.17
N VAL A 141 24.61 -21.03 -14.78
CA VAL A 141 25.23 -19.78 -15.22
C VAL A 141 24.45 -19.15 -16.37
N CYS A 142 24.13 -19.93 -17.40
CA CYS A 142 23.33 -19.47 -18.54
C CYS A 142 21.92 -19.02 -18.07
N GLN A 143 21.25 -19.84 -17.24
CA GLN A 143 19.97 -19.50 -16.67
C GLN A 143 20.03 -18.24 -15.76
N ALA A 144 21.16 -18.05 -15.07
CA ALA A 144 21.36 -16.86 -14.23
C ALA A 144 21.41 -15.58 -15.06
N LEU A 145 22.06 -15.60 -16.22
CA LEU A 145 22.20 -14.46 -17.15
C LEU A 145 20.92 -14.19 -17.94
N GLU A 146 20.20 -15.25 -18.36
CA GLU A 146 18.93 -15.12 -19.08
C GLU A 146 17.75 -14.73 -18.18
N GLY A 147 17.85 -14.98 -16.87
CA GLY A 147 16.75 -14.85 -15.93
C GLY A 147 16.43 -13.40 -15.56
N GLU A 148 15.13 -13.11 -15.40
CA GLU A 148 14.61 -11.80 -14.96
C GLU A 148 15.25 -11.29 -13.66
N LEU A 149 15.63 -12.18 -12.75
CA LEU A 149 16.30 -11.80 -11.52
C LEU A 149 17.62 -11.09 -11.75
N PHE A 150 18.38 -11.48 -12.79
CA PHE A 150 19.61 -10.78 -13.13
C PHE A 150 19.33 -9.46 -13.83
N GLN A 151 18.36 -9.42 -14.73
CA GLN A 151 17.95 -8.20 -15.42
C GLN A 151 17.50 -7.13 -14.41
N LYS A 152 16.72 -7.52 -13.41
CA LYS A 152 16.31 -6.63 -12.31
C LYS A 152 17.50 -6.22 -11.42
N LEU A 153 18.34 -7.16 -11.01
CA LEU A 153 19.51 -6.89 -10.18
C LEU A 153 20.49 -5.93 -10.85
N ALA A 154 20.73 -6.15 -12.15
CA ALA A 154 21.68 -5.40 -12.94
C ALA A 154 21.06 -4.17 -13.64
N SER A 155 19.74 -3.96 -13.54
CA SER A 155 19.01 -2.91 -14.26
C SER A 155 19.34 -2.88 -15.75
N VAL A 156 19.26 -4.04 -16.41
CA VAL A 156 19.52 -4.23 -17.83
C VAL A 156 18.35 -4.95 -18.51
N LEU A 157 18.18 -4.76 -19.80
CA LEU A 157 17.22 -5.52 -20.59
C LEU A 157 17.68 -6.96 -20.79
N ALA A 158 16.78 -7.82 -21.29
CA ALA A 158 17.11 -9.18 -21.68
C ALA A 158 18.29 -9.18 -22.65
N PRO A 159 19.30 -10.04 -22.44
CA PRO A 159 20.49 -10.04 -23.28
C PRO A 159 20.20 -10.62 -24.67
N THR A 160 20.91 -10.11 -25.64
CA THR A 160 21.01 -10.80 -26.94
C THR A 160 21.98 -11.97 -26.80
N ARG A 161 21.54 -13.16 -27.17
CA ARG A 161 22.36 -14.38 -27.09
C ARG A 161 23.03 -14.69 -28.46
N SER A 162 24.31 -15.02 -28.43
CA SER A 162 25.05 -15.56 -29.57
C SER A 162 25.76 -16.87 -29.20
N GLY A 163 25.92 -17.77 -30.18
CA GLY A 163 26.53 -19.09 -29.97
C GLY A 163 25.58 -20.22 -29.59
N PRO A 164 26.12 -21.42 -29.24
CA PRO A 164 25.35 -22.61 -28.93
C PRO A 164 24.52 -22.44 -27.67
N GLU A 165 23.37 -23.11 -27.58
CA GLU A 165 22.53 -23.06 -26.40
C GLU A 165 23.19 -23.72 -25.18
N ARG A 166 23.24 -22.96 -24.06
CA ARG A 166 23.77 -23.43 -22.75
C ARG A 166 25.18 -24.04 -22.81
N SER A 167 26.07 -23.37 -23.53
CA SER A 167 27.47 -23.77 -23.68
C SER A 167 28.41 -22.79 -22.97
N THR A 168 29.63 -23.23 -22.70
CA THR A 168 30.71 -22.38 -22.19
C THR A 168 31.12 -21.25 -23.19
N THR A 169 30.80 -21.44 -24.47
CA THR A 169 31.08 -20.50 -25.53
C THR A 169 29.90 -19.56 -25.84
N THR A 170 28.77 -19.74 -25.16
CA THR A 170 27.61 -18.86 -25.31
C THR A 170 27.93 -17.48 -24.77
N GLU A 171 27.60 -16.45 -25.53
CA GLU A 171 27.79 -15.06 -25.17
C GLU A 171 26.46 -14.36 -25.00
N TYR A 172 26.40 -13.50 -23.97
CA TYR A 172 25.24 -12.72 -23.61
C TYR A 172 25.61 -11.24 -23.65
N THR A 173 25.05 -10.49 -24.61
CA THR A 173 25.27 -9.06 -24.75
C THR A 173 24.16 -8.28 -24.10
N PHE A 174 24.49 -7.47 -23.12
CA PHE A 174 23.61 -6.57 -22.39
C PHE A 174 23.78 -5.14 -22.87
N VAL A 175 22.70 -4.45 -23.19
CA VAL A 175 22.69 -3.01 -23.49
C VAL A 175 22.69 -2.26 -22.17
N LEU A 176 23.64 -1.31 -22.02
CA LEU A 176 23.78 -0.47 -20.84
C LEU A 176 23.24 0.93 -21.16
N ALA A 177 22.40 1.48 -20.29
CA ALA A 177 22.00 2.88 -20.38
C ALA A 177 23.22 3.77 -20.12
N GLN A 178 23.51 4.73 -21.01
CA GLN A 178 24.57 5.72 -20.79
C GLN A 178 24.11 6.77 -19.79
N ASP A 179 24.89 6.98 -18.74
CA ASP A 179 24.75 8.14 -17.85
C ASP A 179 25.16 9.42 -18.64
N GLY A 180 24.25 10.01 -19.37
CA GLY A 180 24.56 11.23 -20.14
C GLY A 180 23.57 11.63 -21.22
N ALA A 181 22.60 10.83 -21.57
CA ALA A 181 21.48 11.29 -22.40
C ALA A 181 20.54 12.11 -21.53
N SER A 182 20.30 13.36 -21.95
CA SER A 182 19.38 14.29 -21.29
C SER A 182 18.08 13.61 -20.89
N LYS A 183 17.63 13.88 -19.66
CA LYS A 183 16.43 13.31 -19.02
C LYS A 183 15.12 13.54 -19.78
N ASP A 184 15.12 14.04 -20.98
CA ASP A 184 13.93 14.49 -21.71
C ASP A 184 13.50 13.62 -22.92
N GLU A 185 14.21 12.53 -23.25
CA GLU A 185 13.85 11.70 -24.43
C GLU A 185 13.85 10.18 -24.18
N ILE A 186 13.88 9.72 -22.95
CA ILE A 186 13.62 8.31 -22.64
C ILE A 186 12.24 8.28 -22.00
N MET A 187 11.33 7.54 -22.62
CA MET A 187 9.99 7.21 -22.16
C MET A 187 9.88 7.22 -20.62
N PRO A 188 8.82 7.71 -20.03
CA PRO A 188 8.73 7.86 -18.58
C PRO A 188 9.00 6.52 -17.94
N HIS A 189 10.17 6.35 -17.36
CA HIS A 189 10.37 5.36 -16.32
C HIS A 189 9.26 5.59 -15.34
N ALA A 190 8.39 4.60 -15.23
CA ALA A 190 7.45 4.54 -14.13
C ALA A 190 8.24 4.77 -12.86
N VAL A 191 8.19 5.99 -12.36
CA VAL A 191 8.72 6.34 -11.05
C VAL A 191 7.92 5.46 -10.10
N GLN A 192 8.49 4.33 -9.68
CA GLN A 192 7.99 3.66 -8.50
C GLN A 192 8.18 4.67 -7.38
N THR A 193 7.15 5.45 -7.12
CA THR A 193 7.14 6.38 -6.00
C THR A 193 7.45 5.55 -4.77
N ALA A 194 8.56 5.88 -4.12
CA ALA A 194 8.95 5.21 -2.90
C ALA A 194 7.76 5.23 -1.95
N THR A 195 7.39 4.08 -1.42
CA THR A 195 6.26 3.98 -0.48
C THR A 195 6.42 5.00 0.63
N THR A 196 5.41 5.84 0.83
CA THR A 196 5.44 6.93 1.79
C THR A 196 4.50 6.63 2.95
N ASN A 197 5.05 6.60 4.17
CA ASN A 197 4.29 6.67 5.41
C ASN A 197 4.63 8.00 6.07
N LEU A 198 3.67 8.91 6.16
CA LEU A 198 3.86 10.29 6.60
C LEU A 198 2.92 10.62 7.77
N ILE A 199 3.43 11.27 8.81
CA ILE A 199 2.61 11.88 9.86
C ILE A 199 2.79 13.39 9.81
N LEU A 200 1.68 14.11 9.60
CA LEU A 200 1.60 15.57 9.72
C LEU A 200 1.18 15.91 11.15
N TYR A 201 2.06 16.56 11.90
CA TYR A 201 1.81 16.87 13.30
C TYR A 201 2.02 18.35 13.62
N GLY A 202 1.40 18.82 14.68
CA GLY A 202 1.54 20.20 15.16
C GLY A 202 0.30 20.71 15.88
N PRO A 203 0.31 21.96 16.34
CA PRO A 203 -0.79 22.60 17.04
C PRO A 203 -2.10 22.62 16.25
N PRO A 204 -3.27 22.75 16.90
CA PRO A 204 -4.54 22.84 16.20
C PRO A 204 -4.62 24.11 15.34
N GLY A 205 -5.30 24.00 14.18
CA GLY A 205 -5.47 25.13 13.26
C GLY A 205 -4.23 25.48 12.43
N THR A 206 -3.24 24.59 12.29
CA THR A 206 -2.05 24.80 11.44
C THR A 206 -2.23 24.32 9.99
N GLY A 207 -3.46 24.01 9.57
CA GLY A 207 -3.76 23.61 8.20
C GLY A 207 -3.46 22.16 7.87
N LYS A 208 -3.37 21.26 8.87
CA LYS A 208 -3.09 19.83 8.66
C LYS A 208 -4.03 19.19 7.63
N THR A 209 -5.32 19.43 7.72
CA THR A 209 -6.33 18.89 6.79
C THR A 209 -6.11 19.34 5.34
N TYR A 210 -5.72 20.61 5.15
CA TYR A 210 -5.38 21.13 3.82
C TYR A 210 -4.12 20.45 3.27
N GLN A 211 -3.08 20.39 4.09
CA GLN A 211 -1.81 19.76 3.71
C GLN A 211 -1.98 18.25 3.42
N THR A 212 -2.88 17.59 4.16
CA THR A 212 -3.22 16.18 3.93
C THR A 212 -3.83 15.97 2.55
N ALA A 213 -4.78 16.81 2.14
CA ALA A 213 -5.39 16.74 0.81
C ALA A 213 -4.34 16.98 -0.29
N TRP A 214 -3.45 17.96 -0.10
CA TRP A 214 -2.38 18.25 -1.05
C TRP A 214 -1.38 17.09 -1.17
N GLU A 215 -0.91 16.53 -0.05
CA GLU A 215 0.01 15.38 -0.03
C GLU A 215 -0.64 14.13 -0.67
N ALA A 216 -1.92 13.89 -0.41
CA ALA A 216 -2.64 12.76 -1.00
C ALA A 216 -2.76 12.89 -2.53
N VAL A 217 -3.10 14.08 -3.04
CA VAL A 217 -3.15 14.35 -4.48
C VAL A 217 -1.74 14.24 -5.08
N ARG A 218 -0.72 14.78 -4.41
CA ARG A 218 0.69 14.66 -4.83
C ARG A 218 1.15 13.22 -4.97
N LEU A 219 0.84 12.39 -3.99
CA LEU A 219 1.18 10.96 -4.01
C LEU A 219 0.43 10.19 -5.11
N CYS A 220 -0.81 10.58 -5.40
CA CYS A 220 -1.61 9.93 -6.45
C CYS A 220 -1.26 10.38 -7.88
N LEU A 221 -0.95 11.66 -8.08
CA LEU A 221 -0.81 12.27 -9.41
C LEU A 221 0.62 12.73 -9.75
N GLY A 222 1.53 12.68 -8.77
CA GLY A 222 2.92 13.11 -8.92
C GLY A 222 3.17 14.58 -8.59
N ASP A 223 4.46 14.90 -8.40
CA ASP A 223 4.91 16.22 -7.93
C ASP A 223 4.59 17.36 -8.93
N ALA A 224 4.69 17.10 -10.23
CA ALA A 224 4.42 18.11 -11.27
C ALA A 224 2.96 18.60 -11.23
N VAL A 225 2.00 17.66 -11.18
CA VAL A 225 0.56 18.00 -11.09
C VAL A 225 0.24 18.70 -9.76
N ALA A 226 0.84 18.23 -8.67
CA ALA A 226 0.63 18.85 -7.36
C ALA A 226 1.20 20.26 -7.25
N ALA A 227 2.30 20.55 -7.94
CA ALA A 227 2.88 21.89 -8.00
C ALA A 227 1.92 22.90 -8.65
N ASP A 228 1.25 22.50 -9.74
CA ASP A 228 0.24 23.33 -10.43
C ASP A 228 -1.02 23.58 -9.59
N LEU A 229 -1.28 22.72 -8.62
CA LEU A 229 -2.41 22.81 -7.70
C LEU A 229 -2.03 23.47 -6.36
N SER A 230 -0.78 23.94 -6.22
CA SER A 230 -0.32 24.63 -5.03
C SER A 230 -0.79 26.09 -4.98
N GLY A 231 -0.92 26.63 -3.75
CA GLY A 231 -1.29 28.03 -3.50
C GLY A 231 -2.79 28.25 -3.27
N GLU A 232 -3.11 29.38 -2.64
CA GLU A 232 -4.48 29.70 -2.20
C GLU A 232 -5.48 29.82 -3.36
N ASN A 233 -5.06 30.33 -4.51
CA ASN A 233 -5.90 30.50 -5.69
C ASN A 233 -6.29 29.16 -6.35
N ASN A 234 -5.61 28.06 -6.03
CA ASN A 234 -5.84 26.73 -6.60
C ASN A 234 -6.57 25.78 -5.66
N ARG A 235 -7.02 26.28 -4.50
CA ARG A 235 -7.68 25.44 -3.48
C ARG A 235 -8.88 24.66 -4.02
N ASP A 236 -9.72 25.31 -4.80
CA ASP A 236 -10.94 24.66 -5.36
C ASP A 236 -10.56 23.58 -6.37
N ARG A 237 -9.53 23.81 -7.18
CA ARG A 237 -8.99 22.81 -8.12
C ARG A 237 -8.38 21.63 -7.38
N LEU A 238 -7.58 21.86 -6.34
CA LEU A 238 -7.02 20.83 -5.49
C LEU A 238 -8.14 19.97 -4.87
N MET A 239 -9.16 20.61 -4.31
CA MET A 239 -10.27 19.88 -3.68
C MET A 239 -11.16 19.15 -4.69
N ALA A 240 -11.26 19.62 -5.93
CA ALA A 240 -11.92 18.91 -7.01
C ALA A 240 -11.17 17.61 -7.35
N GLU A 241 -9.84 17.66 -7.52
CA GLU A 241 -9.02 16.47 -7.76
C GLU A 241 -9.03 15.50 -6.57
N TYR A 242 -8.95 16.02 -5.36
CA TYR A 242 -9.06 15.21 -4.14
C TYR A 242 -10.39 14.43 -4.10
N ARG A 243 -11.54 15.10 -4.37
CA ARG A 243 -12.86 14.45 -4.42
C ARG A 243 -12.95 13.43 -5.56
N ARG A 244 -12.37 13.71 -6.72
CA ARG A 244 -12.30 12.79 -7.84
C ARG A 244 -11.60 11.49 -7.43
N LEU A 245 -10.42 11.60 -6.83
CA LEU A 245 -9.64 10.46 -6.36
C LEU A 245 -10.34 9.68 -5.23
N MET A 246 -11.10 10.35 -4.36
CA MET A 246 -11.98 9.68 -3.39
C MET A 246 -13.12 8.90 -4.07
N THR A 247 -13.73 9.48 -5.10
CA THR A 247 -14.79 8.80 -5.88
C THR A 247 -14.23 7.58 -6.60
N GLU A 248 -13.01 7.66 -7.12
CA GLU A 248 -12.26 6.55 -7.71
C GLU A 248 -11.77 5.53 -6.67
N LYS A 249 -12.02 5.77 -5.39
CA LYS A 249 -11.56 4.90 -4.29
C LYS A 249 -10.03 4.72 -4.21
N ARG A 250 -9.29 5.66 -4.77
CA ARG A 250 -7.82 5.74 -4.67
C ARG A 250 -7.36 6.45 -3.40
N ILE A 251 -8.22 7.30 -2.82
CA ILE A 251 -8.03 7.90 -1.51
C ILE A 251 -9.15 7.41 -0.60
N GLU A 252 -8.79 6.84 0.54
CA GLU A 252 -9.72 6.53 1.63
C GLU A 252 -9.35 7.35 2.85
N PHE A 253 -10.37 7.72 3.64
CA PHE A 253 -10.24 8.56 4.81
C PHE A 253 -10.88 7.88 6.01
N VAL A 254 -10.16 7.82 7.12
CA VAL A 254 -10.66 7.30 8.40
C VAL A 254 -10.20 8.21 9.53
N THR A 255 -11.08 8.48 10.50
CA THR A 255 -10.72 9.19 11.73
C THR A 255 -10.58 8.19 12.87
N PHE A 256 -9.43 8.20 13.53
CA PHE A 256 -9.22 7.37 14.71
C PHE A 256 -9.89 7.96 15.94
N HIS A 257 -10.44 7.10 16.78
CA HIS A 257 -11.07 7.43 18.07
C HIS A 257 -10.72 6.38 19.12
N GLN A 258 -10.95 6.66 20.39
CA GLN A 258 -10.49 5.80 21.48
C GLN A 258 -11.05 4.36 21.44
N SER A 259 -12.24 4.17 20.87
CA SER A 259 -12.87 2.85 20.72
C SER A 259 -12.51 2.13 19.41
N MET A 260 -11.71 2.74 18.52
CA MET A 260 -11.28 2.08 17.27
C MET A 260 -10.56 0.77 17.57
N SER A 261 -11.00 -0.29 16.92
CA SER A 261 -10.48 -1.65 17.14
C SER A 261 -9.89 -2.25 15.86
N TYR A 262 -9.19 -3.37 16.00
CA TYR A 262 -8.68 -4.18 14.89
C TYR A 262 -9.83 -4.65 13.99
N GLU A 263 -10.96 -5.01 14.61
CA GLU A 263 -12.13 -5.53 13.92
C GLU A 263 -12.79 -4.51 12.99
N GLU A 264 -12.70 -3.23 13.32
CA GLU A 264 -13.23 -2.15 12.48
C GLU A 264 -12.23 -1.73 11.40
N PHE A 265 -10.94 -1.82 11.71
CA PHE A 265 -9.90 -1.30 10.83
C PHE A 265 -9.36 -2.34 9.85
N VAL A 266 -9.11 -3.57 10.30
CA VAL A 266 -8.50 -4.65 9.51
C VAL A 266 -9.54 -5.66 9.06
N GLU A 267 -10.08 -6.44 9.97
CA GLU A 267 -11.16 -7.40 9.73
C GLU A 267 -11.86 -7.80 11.01
N GLY A 268 -13.15 -8.01 10.96
CA GLY A 268 -13.96 -8.45 12.10
C GLY A 268 -14.92 -9.57 11.74
N LEU A 269 -15.52 -10.18 12.77
CA LEU A 269 -16.60 -11.15 12.60
C LEU A 269 -17.92 -10.45 12.85
N ARG A 270 -18.83 -10.49 11.87
CA ARG A 270 -20.20 -10.03 12.04
C ARG A 270 -21.20 -11.19 11.98
N PRO A 271 -22.26 -11.16 12.79
CA PRO A 271 -23.31 -12.15 12.68
C PRO A 271 -23.92 -12.08 11.27
N ASN A 272 -23.95 -13.21 10.59
CA ASN A 272 -24.72 -13.33 9.36
C ASN A 272 -26.19 -13.41 9.78
N THR A 273 -26.89 -12.27 9.70
CA THR A 273 -28.33 -12.19 10.04
C THR A 273 -29.23 -12.72 8.91
N SER A 274 -28.67 -13.09 7.78
CA SER A 274 -29.39 -13.85 6.77
C SER A 274 -29.55 -15.28 7.26
N GLN A 275 -30.55 -15.52 8.05
CA GLN A 275 -31.10 -16.87 8.25
C GLN A 275 -31.46 -17.40 6.87
N ASP A 276 -30.89 -18.55 6.50
CA ASP A 276 -31.20 -19.27 5.28
C ASP A 276 -30.80 -18.60 3.95
N GLY A 277 -29.57 -18.06 3.84
CA GLY A 277 -28.98 -17.75 2.54
C GLY A 277 -28.49 -19.02 1.82
N PRO A 278 -28.61 -19.08 0.49
CA PRO A 278 -28.26 -20.26 -0.32
C PRO A 278 -26.76 -20.57 -0.45
N ASP A 279 -25.88 -19.76 0.13
CA ASP A 279 -24.44 -20.01 0.18
C ASP A 279 -24.05 -21.12 1.19
N ALA A 280 -25.04 -21.74 1.85
CA ALA A 280 -24.84 -22.94 2.65
C ALA A 280 -24.67 -24.16 1.72
N VAL A 281 -23.43 -24.40 1.28
CA VAL A 281 -23.07 -25.75 0.79
C VAL A 281 -23.46 -26.72 1.89
N PRO A 282 -24.30 -27.75 1.64
CA PRO A 282 -24.66 -28.73 2.65
C PRO A 282 -23.43 -29.53 3.01
N ASP A 283 -22.73 -29.16 4.05
CA ASP A 283 -21.77 -30.02 4.70
C ASP A 283 -22.58 -30.92 5.66
N SER A 284 -22.50 -32.21 5.48
CA SER A 284 -23.33 -33.25 6.09
C SER A 284 -23.14 -33.44 7.61
N THR A 285 -22.63 -32.47 8.32
CA THR A 285 -22.30 -32.54 9.77
C THR A 285 -22.77 -31.37 10.62
N ALA A 286 -23.74 -30.54 10.20
CA ALA A 286 -24.20 -29.43 11.01
C ALA A 286 -25.49 -29.75 11.76
N ASN A 287 -25.36 -30.30 12.96
CA ASN A 287 -26.38 -30.17 14.02
C ASN A 287 -26.09 -28.91 14.84
N ALA A 288 -27.13 -28.12 15.05
CA ALA A 288 -27.30 -27.04 16.04
C ALA A 288 -27.47 -25.64 15.45
N ALA A 289 -28.58 -25.02 15.88
CA ALA A 289 -28.91 -23.62 15.73
C ALA A 289 -27.78 -22.72 16.28
N GLY A 290 -26.87 -22.28 15.42
CA GLY A 290 -25.77 -21.40 15.77
C GLY A 290 -25.65 -20.26 14.75
N PHE A 291 -25.56 -19.03 15.25
CA PHE A 291 -25.22 -17.86 14.45
C PHE A 291 -23.92 -18.14 13.67
N ARG A 292 -23.97 -18.06 12.35
CA ARG A 292 -22.75 -18.09 11.54
C ARG A 292 -22.14 -16.70 11.56
N LEU A 293 -20.87 -16.62 11.93
CA LEU A 293 -20.09 -15.39 11.84
C LEU A 293 -19.42 -15.36 10.46
N LYS A 294 -19.54 -14.23 9.76
CA LYS A 294 -18.84 -13.96 8.49
C LYS A 294 -17.71 -12.95 8.75
N ASP A 295 -16.54 -13.18 8.13
CA ASP A 295 -15.47 -12.21 8.12
C ASP A 295 -15.86 -10.99 7.26
N GLU A 296 -15.78 -9.80 7.83
CA GLU A 296 -16.01 -8.54 7.16
C GLU A 296 -14.69 -7.76 7.12
N PRO A 297 -14.21 -7.35 5.91
CA PRO A 297 -12.99 -6.59 5.79
C PRO A 297 -13.18 -5.16 6.26
N GLY A 298 -12.27 -4.68 7.11
CA GLY A 298 -12.18 -3.27 7.50
C GLY A 298 -11.60 -2.39 6.38
N ILE A 299 -11.54 -1.08 6.66
CA ILE A 299 -11.10 -0.08 5.65
C ILE A 299 -9.66 -0.32 5.17
N PHE A 300 -8.75 -0.70 6.07
CA PHE A 300 -7.35 -0.95 5.74
C PHE A 300 -7.20 -2.16 4.80
N ARG A 301 -7.82 -3.28 5.14
CA ARG A 301 -7.82 -4.47 4.29
C ARG A 301 -8.46 -4.20 2.93
N THR A 302 -9.52 -3.41 2.90
CA THR A 302 -10.24 -3.05 1.67
C THR A 302 -9.38 -2.22 0.72
N ILE A 303 -8.69 -1.18 1.22
CA ILE A 303 -7.82 -0.36 0.36
C ILE A 303 -6.56 -1.13 -0.06
N CYS A 304 -5.99 -1.99 0.81
CA CYS A 304 -4.89 -2.87 0.43
C CYS A 304 -5.28 -3.78 -0.73
N ALA A 305 -6.45 -4.42 -0.67
CA ALA A 305 -6.94 -5.29 -1.74
C ALA A 305 -7.17 -4.54 -3.06
N ARG A 306 -7.58 -3.26 -3.01
CA ARG A 306 -7.70 -2.42 -4.22
C ARG A 306 -6.32 -2.05 -4.79
N ALA A 307 -5.40 -1.62 -3.94
CA ALA A 307 -4.04 -1.27 -4.34
C ALA A 307 -3.27 -2.47 -4.91
N GLU A 308 -3.46 -3.65 -4.34
CA GLU A 308 -2.89 -4.90 -4.83
C GLU A 308 -3.43 -5.27 -6.21
N ARG A 309 -4.74 -5.13 -6.45
CA ARG A 309 -5.36 -5.36 -7.76
C ARG A 309 -4.83 -4.39 -8.81
N ASP A 310 -4.75 -3.11 -8.47
CA ASP A 310 -4.33 -2.08 -9.43
C ASP A 310 -2.83 -2.12 -9.74
N SER A 311 -2.01 -2.70 -8.87
CA SER A 311 -0.61 -3.01 -9.20
C SER A 311 -0.47 -4.08 -10.29
N GLY A 312 -1.59 -4.74 -10.62
CA GLY A 312 -1.74 -5.70 -11.71
C GLY A 312 -2.68 -5.30 -12.84
N GLU A 313 -3.56 -4.29 -12.66
CA GLU A 313 -4.71 -4.05 -13.55
C GLU A 313 -4.42 -3.32 -14.87
N ASN A 314 -3.32 -2.58 -14.98
CA ASN A 314 -2.92 -2.08 -16.32
C ASN A 314 -2.02 -3.07 -17.08
N ALA A 315 -1.55 -4.12 -16.41
CA ALA A 315 -0.95 -5.27 -17.08
C ALA A 315 -2.03 -6.22 -17.66
N ASP A 316 -3.31 -6.01 -17.35
CA ASP A 316 -4.35 -7.04 -17.49
C ASP A 316 -5.61 -6.60 -18.23
N ALA A 317 -5.45 -6.11 -19.47
CA ALA A 317 -6.50 -6.35 -20.47
C ALA A 317 -6.80 -7.86 -20.66
N ASN A 318 -6.00 -8.73 -20.02
CA ASN A 318 -5.96 -10.18 -20.15
C ASN A 318 -6.07 -10.93 -18.82
N ARG A 319 -6.79 -10.41 -17.82
CA ARG A 319 -7.11 -11.13 -16.58
C ARG A 319 -8.57 -10.97 -16.17
N LEU A 320 -9.09 -12.01 -15.52
CA LEU A 320 -10.41 -11.95 -14.90
C LEU A 320 -10.37 -11.09 -13.64
N ASP A 321 -11.41 -10.30 -13.43
CA ASP A 321 -11.61 -9.55 -12.18
C ASP A 321 -11.92 -10.54 -11.04
N ARG A 322 -10.94 -10.77 -10.16
CA ARG A 322 -11.02 -11.71 -9.04
C ARG A 322 -12.02 -11.30 -7.95
N SER A 323 -12.57 -10.08 -8.01
CA SER A 323 -13.64 -9.65 -7.11
C SER A 323 -15.01 -10.12 -7.54
N ARG A 324 -15.13 -10.62 -8.78
CA ARG A 324 -16.37 -11.09 -9.35
C ARG A 324 -16.53 -12.58 -9.20
N ARG A 325 -17.76 -13.02 -8.99
CA ARG A 325 -18.08 -14.45 -8.88
C ARG A 325 -17.96 -15.12 -10.25
N ILE A 326 -17.55 -16.38 -10.24
CA ILE A 326 -17.67 -17.27 -11.42
C ILE A 326 -18.81 -18.22 -11.15
N ILE A 327 -19.89 -18.10 -11.90
CA ILE A 327 -21.06 -18.99 -11.80
C ILE A 327 -20.87 -20.13 -12.79
N ARG A 328 -20.77 -21.35 -12.28
CA ARG A 328 -20.75 -22.55 -13.10
C ARG A 328 -22.18 -22.83 -13.60
N LEU A 329 -22.34 -23.05 -14.91
CA LEU A 329 -23.57 -23.55 -15.53
C LEU A 329 -23.27 -24.83 -16.32
N GLY A 330 -23.95 -25.93 -15.94
CA GLY A 330 -23.78 -27.23 -16.59
C GLY A 330 -24.62 -27.36 -17.87
N LEU A 331 -23.95 -27.57 -19.00
CA LEU A 331 -24.64 -27.99 -20.22
C LEU A 331 -24.96 -29.48 -20.13
N THR A 332 -26.25 -29.79 -19.98
CA THR A 332 -26.77 -31.15 -19.85
C THR A 332 -27.38 -31.66 -21.13
N GLY A 333 -27.43 -33.01 -21.32
CA GLY A 333 -28.00 -33.66 -22.46
C GLY A 333 -27.01 -33.91 -23.61
N THR A 334 -27.42 -34.75 -24.58
CA THR A 334 -26.61 -35.13 -25.75
C THR A 334 -26.40 -33.99 -26.73
N ASN A 335 -27.28 -32.99 -26.72
CA ASN A 335 -27.29 -31.80 -27.58
C ASN A 335 -26.53 -30.59 -26.97
N TRP A 336 -25.61 -30.81 -26.03
CA TRP A 336 -24.86 -29.73 -25.38
C TRP A 336 -24.04 -28.87 -26.36
N ARG A 337 -23.57 -29.46 -27.49
CA ARG A 337 -22.86 -28.70 -28.53
C ARG A 337 -23.76 -27.68 -29.21
N GLU A 338 -24.97 -28.04 -29.56
CA GLU A 338 -25.98 -27.11 -30.14
C GLU A 338 -26.31 -25.98 -29.15
N LYS A 339 -26.41 -26.29 -27.85
CA LYS A 339 -26.62 -25.32 -26.79
C LYS A 339 -25.44 -24.36 -26.67
N LEU A 340 -24.20 -24.85 -26.73
CA LEU A 340 -23.01 -24.02 -26.73
C LEU A 340 -22.96 -23.13 -27.97
N ASP A 341 -23.14 -23.66 -29.16
CA ASP A 341 -23.10 -22.90 -30.40
C ASP A 341 -24.16 -21.79 -30.42
N ARG A 342 -25.36 -22.08 -29.89
CA ARG A 342 -26.42 -21.07 -29.75
C ARG A 342 -26.01 -19.99 -28.75
N ALA A 343 -25.54 -20.35 -27.61
CA ALA A 343 -25.09 -19.41 -26.58
C ALA A 343 -24.02 -18.45 -27.09
N ILE A 344 -23.04 -18.97 -27.84
CA ILE A 344 -21.97 -18.16 -28.45
C ILE A 344 -22.54 -17.22 -29.53
N ARG A 345 -23.34 -17.75 -30.45
CA ARG A 345 -23.91 -16.98 -31.55
C ARG A 345 -24.87 -15.88 -31.11
N GLU A 346 -25.69 -16.15 -30.08
CA GLU A 346 -26.67 -15.20 -29.55
C GLU A 346 -26.12 -14.29 -28.48
N GLU A 347 -24.84 -14.49 -28.08
CA GLU A 347 -24.17 -13.77 -26.97
C GLU A 347 -25.02 -13.79 -25.69
N THR A 348 -25.63 -14.96 -25.39
CA THR A 348 -26.51 -15.15 -24.23
C THR A 348 -26.21 -16.45 -23.52
N VAL A 349 -26.56 -16.49 -22.25
CA VAL A 349 -26.62 -17.71 -21.47
C VAL A 349 -28.04 -17.92 -20.96
N GLU A 350 -28.52 -19.17 -20.99
CA GLU A 350 -29.87 -19.53 -20.60
C GLU A 350 -29.89 -20.41 -19.35
N TRP A 351 -30.92 -20.19 -18.53
CA TRP A 351 -31.25 -21.05 -17.40
C TRP A 351 -32.44 -21.93 -17.75
N PRO A 352 -32.28 -23.25 -17.95
CA PRO A 352 -33.33 -24.09 -18.49
C PRO A 352 -34.41 -24.54 -17.48
N HIS A 353 -34.21 -24.22 -16.20
CA HIS A 353 -35.08 -24.71 -15.11
C HIS A 353 -35.87 -23.55 -14.45
N GLY A 354 -36.13 -22.47 -15.15
CA GLY A 354 -36.84 -21.31 -14.61
C GLY A 354 -38.38 -21.49 -14.57
N GLY A 355 -38.93 -22.45 -15.29
CA GLY A 355 -40.37 -22.65 -15.41
C GLY A 355 -41.05 -21.57 -16.27
N ASP A 356 -42.36 -21.39 -16.09
CA ASP A 356 -43.17 -20.42 -16.83
C ASP A 356 -43.29 -19.07 -16.09
N VAL A 357 -42.50 -18.87 -15.07
CA VAL A 357 -42.56 -17.68 -14.19
C VAL A 357 -41.57 -16.62 -14.66
N ASP A 358 -42.02 -15.38 -14.76
CA ASP A 358 -41.14 -14.22 -14.88
C ASP A 358 -40.53 -13.89 -13.51
N TRP A 359 -39.21 -14.10 -13.36
CA TRP A 359 -38.46 -13.82 -12.13
C TRP A 359 -37.94 -12.37 -12.07
N SER A 360 -38.28 -11.48 -13.01
CA SER A 360 -37.80 -10.08 -13.01
C SER A 360 -38.31 -9.23 -11.84
N PRO A 361 -39.55 -9.40 -11.31
CA PRO A 361 -40.07 -8.58 -10.24
C PRO A 361 -39.17 -8.57 -8.97
N PRO A 362 -39.04 -7.40 -8.27
CA PRO A 362 -38.21 -7.27 -7.10
C PRO A 362 -38.60 -8.17 -5.91
N GLU A 363 -39.86 -8.64 -5.87
CA GLU A 363 -40.31 -9.60 -4.86
C GLU A 363 -39.48 -10.89 -4.85
N TYR A 364 -38.88 -11.28 -5.99
CA TYR A 364 -38.03 -12.44 -6.16
C TYR A 364 -36.53 -12.16 -5.86
N ASP A 365 -36.20 -11.00 -5.27
CA ASP A 365 -34.87 -10.77 -4.70
C ASP A 365 -34.64 -11.68 -3.48
N SER A 366 -35.73 -12.04 -2.79
CA SER A 366 -35.71 -12.93 -1.64
C SER A 366 -35.66 -14.39 -2.04
N TRP A 367 -34.75 -15.15 -1.38
CA TRP A 367 -34.69 -16.61 -1.50
C TRP A 367 -36.04 -17.28 -1.20
N ASP A 368 -36.70 -16.83 -0.12
CA ASP A 368 -37.97 -17.43 0.32
C ASP A 368 -39.09 -17.20 -0.68
N ALA A 369 -39.14 -16.04 -1.35
CA ALA A 369 -40.11 -15.76 -2.38
C ALA A 369 -39.90 -16.65 -3.63
N VAL A 370 -38.65 -16.83 -4.07
CA VAL A 370 -38.33 -17.73 -5.18
C VAL A 370 -38.68 -19.17 -4.81
N LYS A 371 -38.34 -19.60 -3.60
CA LYS A 371 -38.65 -20.94 -3.11
C LYS A 371 -40.16 -21.19 -3.03
N ALA A 372 -40.92 -20.27 -2.44
CA ALA A 372 -42.35 -20.39 -2.30
C ALA A 372 -43.05 -20.48 -3.67
N LYS A 373 -42.67 -19.60 -4.62
CA LYS A 373 -43.22 -19.60 -5.95
C LYS A 373 -42.86 -20.86 -6.75
N ARG A 374 -41.61 -21.36 -6.64
CA ARG A 374 -41.23 -22.63 -7.28
C ARG A 374 -41.98 -23.82 -6.70
N GLN A 375 -42.24 -23.85 -5.39
CA GLN A 375 -43.07 -24.90 -4.76
C GLN A 375 -44.55 -24.83 -5.14
N GLU A 376 -45.07 -23.61 -5.42
CA GLU A 376 -46.42 -23.42 -5.96
C GLU A 376 -46.54 -24.00 -7.36
N GLU A 377 -45.59 -23.74 -8.24
CA GLU A 377 -45.56 -24.20 -9.63
C GLU A 377 -45.25 -25.69 -9.77
N GLU A 378 -44.35 -26.21 -8.95
CA GLU A 378 -43.93 -27.62 -8.93
C GLU A 378 -43.97 -28.18 -7.50
N PRO A 379 -45.13 -28.68 -7.05
CA PRO A 379 -45.33 -29.17 -5.65
C PRO A 379 -44.39 -30.32 -5.23
N GLU A 380 -43.81 -31.02 -6.16
CA GLU A 380 -42.82 -32.12 -5.92
C GLU A 380 -41.44 -31.55 -5.52
N ILE A 381 -41.19 -30.26 -5.70
CA ILE A 381 -39.95 -29.60 -5.24
C ILE A 381 -40.03 -29.41 -3.73
N ILE A 382 -39.26 -30.19 -2.97
CA ILE A 382 -39.22 -30.13 -1.52
C ILE A 382 -37.89 -29.55 -1.07
N GLY A 383 -37.93 -28.59 -0.13
CA GLY A 383 -36.73 -28.04 0.50
C GLY A 383 -35.86 -27.20 -0.41
N ASN A 384 -34.54 -27.32 -0.28
CA ASN A 384 -33.55 -26.53 -1.05
C ASN A 384 -33.18 -27.28 -2.33
N HIS A 385 -34.15 -27.46 -3.22
CA HIS A 385 -33.92 -28.17 -4.48
C HIS A 385 -32.93 -27.44 -5.38
N PRO A 386 -32.03 -28.14 -6.11
CA PRO A 386 -31.03 -27.51 -6.98
C PRO A 386 -31.55 -26.53 -8.02
N THR A 387 -32.77 -26.80 -8.55
CA THR A 387 -33.39 -25.90 -9.54
C THR A 387 -33.87 -24.58 -8.93
N VAL A 388 -34.38 -24.60 -7.68
CA VAL A 388 -34.74 -23.38 -6.93
C VAL A 388 -33.51 -22.54 -6.71
N TYR A 389 -32.42 -23.18 -6.24
CA TYR A 389 -31.15 -22.50 -6.04
C TYR A 389 -30.58 -21.91 -7.31
N GLY A 390 -30.57 -22.67 -8.40
CA GLY A 390 -30.09 -22.20 -9.69
C GLY A 390 -30.93 -21.03 -10.25
N THR A 391 -32.26 -21.04 -10.06
CA THR A 391 -33.13 -19.95 -10.47
C THR A 391 -32.81 -18.66 -9.71
N TRP A 392 -32.69 -18.74 -8.38
CA TRP A 392 -32.33 -17.60 -7.54
C TRP A 392 -30.94 -17.07 -7.90
N LEU A 393 -29.95 -17.94 -8.04
CA LEU A 393 -28.57 -17.58 -8.38
C LEU A 393 -28.48 -16.92 -9.75
N PHE A 394 -29.14 -17.49 -10.76
CA PHE A 394 -29.10 -17.00 -12.13
C PHE A 394 -29.78 -15.63 -12.25
N ARG A 395 -30.90 -15.44 -11.55
CA ARG A 395 -31.58 -14.16 -11.45
C ARG A 395 -30.73 -13.12 -10.73
N GLY A 396 -30.17 -13.46 -9.57
CA GLY A 396 -29.43 -12.58 -8.68
C GLY A 396 -27.95 -12.38 -9.06
N ALA A 397 -27.52 -12.87 -10.23
CA ALA A 397 -26.18 -12.57 -10.74
C ALA A 397 -26.10 -11.11 -11.15
N GLU A 398 -24.93 -10.49 -10.96
CA GLU A 398 -24.72 -9.07 -11.29
C GLU A 398 -24.03 -8.92 -12.65
N PRO A 399 -24.31 -7.83 -13.40
CA PRO A 399 -23.47 -7.46 -14.53
C PRO A 399 -21.99 -7.33 -14.08
N GLY A 400 -21.10 -7.99 -14.82
CA GLY A 400 -19.69 -8.10 -14.44
C GLY A 400 -19.30 -9.43 -13.80
N ASP A 401 -20.23 -10.21 -13.24
CA ASP A 401 -19.97 -11.60 -12.83
C ASP A 401 -19.58 -12.46 -14.05
N TYR A 402 -18.86 -13.53 -13.82
CA TYR A 402 -18.48 -14.47 -14.87
C TYR A 402 -19.38 -15.70 -14.88
N VAL A 403 -19.54 -16.29 -16.05
CA VAL A 403 -20.19 -17.58 -16.23
C VAL A 403 -19.22 -18.58 -16.86
N ALA A 404 -19.12 -19.78 -16.29
CA ALA A 404 -18.36 -20.89 -16.84
C ALA A 404 -19.32 -21.99 -17.30
N LEU A 405 -19.42 -22.24 -18.61
CA LEU A 405 -20.17 -23.36 -19.16
C LEU A 405 -19.34 -24.65 -19.05
N THR A 406 -19.96 -25.70 -18.51
CA THR A 406 -19.27 -26.96 -18.24
C THR A 406 -20.01 -28.14 -18.81
N VAL A 407 -19.25 -29.20 -19.20
CA VAL A 407 -19.79 -30.48 -19.69
C VAL A 407 -19.27 -31.62 -18.82
N GLY A 408 -20.20 -32.42 -18.31
CA GLY A 408 -19.86 -33.48 -17.40
C GLY A 408 -19.25 -33.00 -16.09
N LYS A 409 -18.42 -33.85 -15.45
CA LYS A 409 -17.82 -33.60 -14.13
C LYS A 409 -16.47 -32.86 -14.17
N GLY A 410 -15.88 -32.63 -15.34
CA GLY A 410 -14.48 -32.17 -15.37
C GLY A 410 -14.06 -31.32 -16.54
N ARG A 411 -14.99 -30.79 -17.34
CA ARG A 411 -14.63 -30.02 -18.54
C ARG A 411 -15.30 -28.65 -18.56
N ILE A 412 -14.53 -27.62 -18.79
CA ILE A 412 -14.98 -26.23 -19.04
C ILE A 412 -14.93 -26.01 -20.55
N VAL A 413 -16.02 -25.50 -21.16
CA VAL A 413 -16.14 -25.31 -22.61
C VAL A 413 -16.33 -23.87 -23.02
N ALA A 414 -16.70 -22.97 -22.11
CA ALA A 414 -16.74 -21.53 -22.36
C ALA A 414 -16.63 -20.76 -21.04
N VAL A 415 -16.08 -19.56 -21.11
CA VAL A 415 -16.07 -18.57 -20.02
C VAL A 415 -16.46 -17.23 -20.61
N GLY A 416 -17.43 -16.56 -19.98
CA GLY A 416 -17.93 -15.25 -20.41
C GLY A 416 -18.23 -14.34 -19.25
N LYS A 417 -18.34 -13.02 -19.53
CA LYS A 417 -18.69 -11.96 -18.59
C LYS A 417 -20.14 -11.55 -18.81
N LEU A 418 -20.95 -11.54 -17.75
CA LEU A 418 -22.33 -11.09 -17.81
C LEU A 418 -22.38 -9.58 -18.10
N LYS A 419 -23.12 -9.17 -19.15
CA LYS A 419 -23.28 -7.75 -19.54
C LYS A 419 -24.62 -7.16 -19.12
N GLY A 420 -25.64 -7.98 -19.03
CA GLY A 420 -27.01 -7.52 -18.82
C GLY A 420 -27.68 -8.12 -17.59
N GLU A 421 -28.78 -7.51 -17.21
CA GLU A 421 -29.69 -8.04 -16.19
C GLU A 421 -30.41 -9.29 -16.69
N TYR A 422 -31.08 -9.99 -15.77
CA TYR A 422 -31.92 -11.12 -16.09
C TYR A 422 -33.07 -10.71 -17.04
N GLN A 423 -33.35 -11.54 -18.04
CA GLN A 423 -34.41 -11.32 -19.01
C GLN A 423 -35.31 -12.56 -19.13
N PHE A 424 -36.62 -12.33 -19.11
CA PHE A 424 -37.61 -13.34 -19.33
C PHE A 424 -38.33 -13.10 -20.69
N THR A 425 -38.49 -14.19 -21.46
CA THR A 425 -39.28 -14.19 -22.66
C THR A 425 -40.33 -15.30 -22.53
N SER A 426 -41.60 -14.90 -22.53
CA SER A 426 -42.71 -15.85 -22.43
C SER A 426 -42.71 -16.81 -23.61
N GLY A 427 -43.07 -18.06 -23.36
CA GLY A 427 -43.22 -19.08 -24.40
C GLY A 427 -44.34 -18.71 -25.41
N VAL A 428 -44.06 -18.89 -26.70
CA VAL A 428 -45.04 -18.75 -27.76
C VAL A 428 -45.37 -20.13 -28.29
N SER A 429 -46.60 -20.38 -28.68
CA SER A 429 -47.14 -21.67 -29.15
C SER A 429 -46.11 -22.68 -29.66
N GLY A 430 -45.76 -23.67 -28.78
CA GLY A 430 -44.80 -24.73 -29.07
C GLY A 430 -43.33 -24.45 -28.72
N GLN A 431 -42.99 -23.27 -28.19
CA GLN A 431 -41.66 -22.99 -27.65
C GLN A 431 -41.74 -22.70 -26.14
N PRO A 432 -40.85 -23.31 -25.33
CA PRO A 432 -40.81 -23.02 -23.91
C PRO A 432 -40.34 -21.59 -23.61
N PRO A 433 -40.68 -21.04 -22.45
CA PRO A 433 -40.17 -19.73 -22.02
C PRO A 433 -38.66 -19.74 -21.90
N ARG A 434 -38.02 -18.57 -22.06
CA ARG A 434 -36.60 -18.41 -22.01
C ARG A 434 -36.22 -17.51 -20.84
N HIS A 435 -35.30 -17.98 -20.02
CA HIS A 435 -34.64 -17.23 -18.96
C HIS A 435 -33.21 -17.01 -19.40
N SER A 436 -32.87 -15.75 -19.74
CA SER A 436 -31.58 -15.48 -20.37
C SER A 436 -30.87 -14.28 -19.75
N ARG A 437 -29.57 -14.22 -19.99
CA ARG A 437 -28.71 -13.06 -19.69
C ARG A 437 -27.74 -12.82 -20.84
N ALA A 438 -27.49 -11.55 -21.15
CA ALA A 438 -26.48 -11.17 -22.13
C ALA A 438 -25.06 -11.45 -21.59
N VAL A 439 -24.20 -12.01 -22.45
CA VAL A 439 -22.84 -12.45 -22.11
C VAL A 439 -21.84 -11.98 -23.15
N GLU A 440 -20.73 -11.45 -22.73
CA GLU A 440 -19.52 -11.30 -23.54
C GLU A 440 -18.66 -12.53 -23.37
N TRP A 441 -18.56 -13.37 -24.40
CA TRP A 441 -17.74 -14.57 -24.34
C TRP A 441 -16.26 -14.21 -24.45
N LEU A 442 -15.51 -14.47 -23.40
CA LEU A 442 -14.06 -14.23 -23.31
C LEU A 442 -13.25 -15.38 -23.93
N TRP A 443 -13.77 -16.59 -23.81
CA TRP A 443 -13.16 -17.79 -24.35
C TRP A 443 -14.19 -18.90 -24.53
N HIS A 444 -14.05 -19.69 -25.60
CA HIS A 444 -14.84 -20.92 -25.81
C HIS A 444 -14.05 -21.95 -26.63
N SER A 445 -14.37 -23.23 -26.43
CA SER A 445 -13.81 -24.35 -27.19
C SER A 445 -14.73 -25.56 -27.12
N ILE A 446 -15.00 -26.16 -28.27
CA ILE A 446 -15.80 -27.40 -28.33
C ILE A 446 -15.09 -28.59 -27.63
N GLU A 447 -13.76 -28.62 -27.71
CA GLU A 447 -12.98 -29.62 -27.01
C GLU A 447 -12.93 -29.34 -25.51
N GLY A 448 -12.98 -28.08 -25.14
CA GLY A 448 -12.89 -27.60 -23.77
C GLY A 448 -11.55 -27.88 -23.13
N VAL A 449 -11.41 -27.46 -21.88
CA VAL A 449 -10.24 -27.71 -21.04
C VAL A 449 -10.63 -28.50 -19.82
N SER A 450 -9.69 -29.34 -19.35
CA SER A 450 -9.88 -30.05 -18.09
C SER A 450 -9.96 -29.07 -16.93
N ARG A 451 -10.90 -29.28 -16.01
CA ARG A 451 -10.93 -28.51 -14.75
C ARG A 451 -9.68 -28.74 -13.90
N ALA A 452 -9.02 -29.90 -14.07
CA ALA A 452 -7.82 -30.20 -13.29
C ALA A 452 -6.75 -29.15 -13.49
N GLY A 453 -6.27 -28.57 -12.38
CA GLY A 453 -5.38 -27.43 -12.38
C GLY A 453 -6.08 -26.05 -12.37
N ILE A 454 -7.37 -25.98 -12.74
CA ILE A 454 -8.18 -24.75 -12.71
C ILE A 454 -9.06 -24.70 -11.46
N TYR A 455 -9.72 -25.82 -11.13
CA TYR A 455 -10.63 -25.93 -10.01
C TYR A 455 -10.43 -27.23 -9.24
N GLY A 456 -10.22 -27.15 -7.93
CA GLY A 456 -9.80 -28.27 -7.07
C GLY A 456 -10.85 -29.35 -6.82
N LYS A 457 -12.16 -29.06 -7.07
CA LYS A 457 -13.27 -30.01 -6.81
C LYS A 457 -13.92 -30.48 -8.10
N ASP A 458 -14.47 -31.71 -8.09
CA ASP A 458 -15.27 -32.21 -9.20
C ASP A 458 -16.56 -31.40 -9.37
N PHE A 459 -16.97 -31.15 -10.62
CA PHE A 459 -18.27 -30.54 -10.87
C PHE A 459 -19.36 -31.54 -10.52
N THR A 460 -20.33 -31.12 -9.71
CA THR A 460 -21.43 -31.99 -9.33
C THR A 460 -22.40 -32.15 -10.50
N SER A 461 -22.94 -33.35 -10.68
CA SER A 461 -24.00 -33.61 -11.65
C SER A 461 -25.37 -33.22 -11.10
N PHE A 462 -25.51 -33.11 -9.80
CA PHE A 462 -26.77 -32.82 -9.12
C PHE A 462 -27.14 -31.37 -9.16
N HIS A 463 -26.16 -30.45 -8.97
CA HIS A 463 -26.35 -29.03 -9.10
C HIS A 463 -25.86 -28.55 -10.47
N THR A 464 -26.75 -28.06 -11.31
CA THR A 464 -26.40 -27.55 -12.65
C THR A 464 -25.91 -26.10 -12.62
N ALA A 465 -26.23 -25.34 -11.57
CA ALA A 465 -25.74 -23.98 -11.35
C ALA A 465 -25.29 -23.79 -9.90
N TYR A 466 -24.07 -23.23 -9.72
CA TYR A 466 -23.52 -22.80 -8.43
C TYR A 466 -22.28 -21.93 -8.62
N PRO A 467 -21.95 -21.03 -7.66
CA PRO A 467 -20.71 -20.27 -7.71
C PRO A 467 -19.50 -21.19 -7.48
N LEU A 468 -18.44 -20.98 -8.23
CA LEU A 468 -17.17 -21.67 -7.97
C LEU A 468 -16.54 -21.06 -6.70
N LEU A 469 -16.03 -21.92 -5.84
CA LEU A 469 -15.37 -21.50 -4.60
C LEU A 469 -14.01 -20.87 -4.91
N GLU A 470 -13.79 -19.66 -4.42
CA GLU A 470 -12.58 -18.86 -4.70
C GLU A 470 -11.30 -19.57 -4.21
N ASP A 471 -11.36 -20.24 -3.05
CA ASP A 471 -10.27 -21.02 -2.46
C ASP A 471 -9.90 -22.29 -3.25
N GLN A 472 -10.76 -22.71 -4.18
CA GLN A 472 -10.56 -23.87 -5.05
C GLN A 472 -10.16 -23.49 -6.48
N LEU A 473 -10.16 -22.17 -6.82
CA LEU A 473 -9.81 -21.66 -8.13
C LEU A 473 -8.33 -21.34 -8.24
N THR A 474 -7.69 -21.81 -9.30
CA THR A 474 -6.35 -21.38 -9.69
C THR A 474 -6.48 -20.34 -10.80
N TRP A 475 -6.67 -19.09 -10.39
CA TRP A 475 -6.96 -17.95 -11.27
C TRP A 475 -5.94 -17.80 -12.41
N ASP A 476 -4.63 -17.89 -12.12
CA ASP A 476 -3.58 -17.71 -13.13
C ASP A 476 -3.65 -18.77 -14.24
N VAL A 477 -4.08 -19.99 -13.92
CA VAL A 477 -4.28 -21.04 -14.92
C VAL A 477 -5.52 -20.74 -15.75
N LEU A 478 -6.59 -20.27 -15.13
CA LEU A 478 -7.82 -19.88 -15.83
C LEU A 478 -7.56 -18.69 -16.76
N ASP A 479 -6.84 -17.67 -16.30
CA ASP A 479 -6.43 -16.53 -17.11
C ASP A 479 -5.59 -16.97 -18.32
N THR A 480 -4.66 -17.92 -18.12
CA THR A 480 -3.84 -18.47 -19.21
C THR A 480 -4.70 -19.20 -20.26
N VAL A 481 -5.73 -19.89 -19.84
CA VAL A 481 -6.67 -20.57 -20.76
C VAL A 481 -7.48 -19.57 -21.58
N ILE A 482 -7.95 -18.50 -20.94
CA ILE A 482 -8.83 -17.51 -21.56
C ILE A 482 -8.06 -16.56 -22.49
N PHE A 483 -6.93 -16.06 -22.04
CA PHE A 483 -6.18 -14.99 -22.70
C PHE A 483 -4.87 -15.46 -23.37
N GLY A 484 -4.53 -16.73 -23.23
CA GLY A 484 -3.29 -17.29 -23.75
C GLY A 484 -2.09 -17.13 -22.81
N PRO A 485 -0.91 -17.69 -23.18
CA PRO A 485 0.31 -17.49 -22.41
C PRO A 485 0.65 -16.00 -22.41
N LYS A 486 0.84 -15.44 -21.22
CA LYS A 486 1.10 -14.01 -21.00
C LYS A 486 2.14 -13.50 -21.99
N ALA A 487 1.74 -12.57 -22.88
CA ALA A 487 2.69 -11.61 -23.39
C ALA A 487 3.32 -10.93 -22.17
N MET A 488 4.66 -10.84 -22.11
CA MET A 488 5.37 -10.24 -20.98
C MET A 488 4.69 -8.93 -20.61
N PRO A 489 4.33 -8.71 -19.35
CA PRO A 489 3.71 -7.45 -18.97
C PRO A 489 4.71 -6.34 -19.31
N GLN A 490 4.31 -5.39 -20.16
CA GLN A 490 4.95 -4.09 -20.14
C GLN A 490 4.71 -3.59 -18.72
N LEU A 491 5.78 -3.21 -18.02
CA LEU A 491 5.76 -2.64 -16.67
C LEU A 491 4.94 -1.34 -16.71
N GLU A 492 3.63 -1.43 -16.67
CA GLU A 492 2.78 -0.30 -16.37
C GLU A 492 2.87 -0.03 -14.87
N VAL A 493 3.09 1.23 -14.56
CA VAL A 493 3.27 1.72 -13.18
C VAL A 493 2.00 1.51 -12.42
N ALA A 494 2.06 0.69 -11.39
CA ALA A 494 0.97 0.56 -10.43
C ALA A 494 0.49 1.93 -9.95
N ARG A 495 -0.82 2.24 -10.14
CA ARG A 495 -1.37 3.52 -9.67
C ARG A 495 -1.26 3.62 -8.16
N PRO A 496 -0.84 4.77 -7.62
CA PRO A 496 -0.75 4.97 -6.18
C PRO A 496 -2.13 5.08 -5.52
N PHE A 497 -2.23 4.51 -4.31
CA PHE A 497 -3.37 4.62 -3.39
C PHE A 497 -2.93 5.31 -2.10
N VAL A 498 -3.83 6.02 -1.44
CA VAL A 498 -3.53 6.74 -0.21
C VAL A 498 -4.60 6.46 0.84
N LEU A 499 -4.18 5.97 2.00
CA LEU A 499 -5.00 5.90 3.20
C LEU A 499 -4.67 7.10 4.11
N ILE A 500 -5.67 7.91 4.39
CA ILE A 500 -5.57 9.02 5.33
C ILE A 500 -6.15 8.56 6.68
N ILE A 501 -5.35 8.67 7.72
CA ILE A 501 -5.74 8.38 9.11
C ILE A 501 -5.71 9.69 9.89
N ASP A 502 -6.87 10.29 10.07
CA ASP A 502 -6.99 11.52 10.84
C ASP A 502 -6.96 11.21 12.33
N GLU A 503 -6.30 12.07 13.13
CA GLU A 503 -6.14 11.90 14.58
C GLU A 503 -5.54 10.54 14.96
N ILE A 504 -4.48 10.13 14.26
CA ILE A 504 -3.86 8.80 14.40
C ILE A 504 -3.48 8.45 15.86
N ASN A 505 -3.17 9.45 16.68
CA ASN A 505 -2.82 9.30 18.09
C ASN A 505 -4.02 9.12 19.04
N ARG A 506 -5.27 9.29 18.58
CA ARG A 506 -6.47 9.09 19.42
C ARG A 506 -6.84 7.65 19.66
N ALA A 507 -6.30 6.71 18.88
CA ALA A 507 -6.48 5.28 19.14
C ALA A 507 -5.18 4.63 19.62
N ASN A 508 -5.29 3.47 20.25
CA ASN A 508 -4.13 2.63 20.54
C ASN A 508 -3.69 1.92 19.25
N ILE A 509 -2.68 2.47 18.57
CA ILE A 509 -2.26 2.05 17.25
C ILE A 509 -1.76 0.61 17.24
N SER A 510 -1.01 0.20 18.27
CA SER A 510 -0.55 -1.18 18.39
C SER A 510 -1.71 -2.17 18.52
N LYS A 511 -2.84 -1.75 19.11
CA LYS A 511 -4.06 -2.55 19.17
C LYS A 511 -4.82 -2.56 17.85
N VAL A 512 -4.89 -1.41 17.15
CA VAL A 512 -5.64 -1.25 15.90
C VAL A 512 -4.97 -1.96 14.72
N PHE A 513 -3.64 -1.85 14.59
CA PHE A 513 -2.88 -2.54 13.55
C PHE A 513 -2.50 -3.97 13.93
N GLY A 514 -2.41 -4.27 15.24
CA GLY A 514 -1.97 -5.58 15.71
C GLY A 514 -0.62 -5.99 15.11
N GLU A 515 -0.53 -7.22 14.66
CA GLU A 515 0.64 -7.80 14.00
C GLU A 515 1.00 -7.13 12.66
N LEU A 516 0.02 -6.48 12.01
CA LEU A 516 0.22 -5.83 10.71
C LEU A 516 1.11 -4.58 10.78
N ILE A 517 1.40 -4.07 11.97
CA ILE A 517 2.27 -2.91 12.14
C ILE A 517 3.65 -3.12 11.49
N THR A 518 4.13 -4.37 11.45
CA THR A 518 5.40 -4.74 10.83
C THR A 518 5.36 -4.60 9.31
N LEU A 519 4.20 -4.85 8.70
CA LEU A 519 4.00 -4.78 7.24
C LEU A 519 3.97 -3.34 6.70
N LEU A 520 3.94 -2.33 7.58
CA LEU A 520 3.99 -0.92 7.18
C LEU A 520 5.39 -0.52 6.68
N GLU A 521 6.43 -1.23 7.08
CA GLU A 521 7.80 -0.96 6.64
C GLU A 521 7.91 -1.14 5.10
N PRO A 522 8.49 -0.16 4.37
CA PRO A 522 8.52 -0.19 2.90
C PRO A 522 9.20 -1.43 2.30
N ASP A 523 10.22 -1.97 2.98
CA ASP A 523 10.98 -3.15 2.56
C ASP A 523 10.24 -4.48 2.77
N LYS A 524 9.23 -4.49 3.66
CA LYS A 524 8.43 -5.68 3.99
C LYS A 524 7.12 -5.79 3.20
N ARG A 525 6.87 -4.84 2.33
CA ARG A 525 5.68 -4.82 1.47
C ARG A 525 5.74 -5.87 0.36
N LEU A 526 4.57 -6.20 -0.20
CA LEU A 526 4.46 -7.18 -1.29
C LEU A 526 5.42 -6.82 -2.45
N GLY A 527 6.11 -7.82 -2.98
CA GLY A 527 7.08 -7.65 -4.06
C GLY A 527 8.36 -6.91 -3.69
N ARG A 528 8.61 -6.63 -2.39
CA ARG A 528 9.84 -5.99 -1.91
C ARG A 528 10.84 -7.03 -1.39
N ARG A 529 12.08 -6.58 -1.16
CA ARG A 529 13.22 -7.46 -0.82
C ARG A 529 12.98 -8.35 0.39
N ASP A 530 12.42 -7.78 1.45
CA ASP A 530 12.18 -8.46 2.73
C ASP A 530 10.68 -8.68 2.95
N GLU A 531 9.94 -8.99 1.87
CA GLU A 531 8.48 -9.23 1.88
C GLU A 531 8.06 -10.15 3.01
N ILE A 532 7.06 -9.71 3.77
CA ILE A 532 6.40 -10.51 4.80
C ILE A 532 4.91 -10.55 4.52
N GLN A 533 4.34 -11.75 4.58
CA GLN A 533 2.91 -11.99 4.59
C GLN A 533 2.51 -12.69 5.88
N LEU A 534 1.44 -12.23 6.51
CA LEU A 534 0.89 -12.79 7.74
C LEU A 534 -0.46 -13.47 7.45
N THR A 535 -0.85 -14.41 8.30
CA THR A 535 -2.18 -15.01 8.23
C THR A 535 -3.11 -14.24 9.17
N LEU A 536 -4.17 -13.65 8.63
CA LEU A 536 -5.14 -12.89 9.40
C LEU A 536 -5.91 -13.79 10.40
N PRO A 537 -6.25 -13.28 11.59
CA PRO A 537 -6.78 -14.11 12.67
C PRO A 537 -8.22 -14.60 12.42
N TYR A 538 -9.07 -13.83 11.74
CA TYR A 538 -10.47 -14.18 11.52
C TYR A 538 -10.68 -14.92 10.19
N SER A 539 -10.30 -14.32 9.08
CA SER A 539 -10.46 -14.89 7.74
C SER A 539 -9.51 -16.04 7.44
N LYS A 540 -8.43 -16.20 8.20
CA LYS A 540 -7.34 -17.17 7.96
C LYS A 540 -6.65 -16.98 6.60
N LYS A 541 -6.88 -15.86 5.92
CA LYS A 541 -6.25 -15.53 4.62
C LYS A 541 -4.85 -14.97 4.83
N ARG A 542 -3.95 -15.26 3.90
CA ARG A 542 -2.64 -14.58 3.86
C ARG A 542 -2.83 -13.13 3.44
N PHE A 543 -2.11 -12.24 4.09
CA PHE A 543 -2.21 -10.82 3.90
C PHE A 543 -0.83 -10.16 3.87
N GLY A 544 -0.63 -9.27 2.92
CA GLY A 544 0.52 -8.39 2.79
C GLY A 544 0.06 -6.98 2.44
N VAL A 545 0.91 -5.99 2.64
CA VAL A 545 0.60 -4.59 2.29
C VAL A 545 1.24 -4.27 0.94
N PRO A 546 0.47 -3.78 -0.05
CA PRO A 546 1.00 -3.48 -1.38
C PRO A 546 1.94 -2.26 -1.36
N PRO A 547 2.96 -2.23 -2.24
CA PRO A 547 3.99 -1.17 -2.26
C PRO A 547 3.47 0.17 -2.79
N ASN A 548 2.38 0.19 -3.56
CA ASN A 548 1.72 1.37 -4.11
C ASN A 548 0.68 1.99 -3.16
N LEU A 549 0.53 1.47 -1.93
CA LEU A 549 -0.29 2.07 -0.89
C LEU A 549 0.56 3.01 -0.02
N HIS A 550 0.20 4.29 0.01
CA HIS A 550 0.78 5.30 0.89
C HIS A 550 -0.12 5.54 2.09
N ILE A 551 0.45 5.92 3.23
CA ILE A 551 -0.30 6.21 4.45
C ILE A 551 0.04 7.62 4.92
N ILE A 552 -0.98 8.44 5.16
CA ILE A 552 -0.84 9.78 5.74
C ILE A 552 -1.60 9.81 7.06
N GLY A 553 -0.90 10.02 8.16
CA GLY A 553 -1.50 10.27 9.47
C GLY A 553 -1.54 11.76 9.78
N THR A 554 -2.56 12.22 10.52
CA THR A 554 -2.52 13.54 11.17
C THR A 554 -2.52 13.38 12.69
N MET A 555 -1.87 14.33 13.38
CA MET A 555 -1.78 14.33 14.83
C MET A 555 -1.82 15.74 15.39
N ASN A 556 -2.71 16.00 16.35
CA ASN A 556 -2.69 17.20 17.16
C ASN A 556 -1.73 17.01 18.34
N THR A 557 -0.78 17.91 18.51
CA THR A 557 0.22 17.84 19.59
C THR A 557 -0.29 18.40 20.91
N ALA A 558 -1.26 19.29 20.87
CA ALA A 558 -1.84 19.90 22.09
C ALA A 558 -2.67 18.94 22.92
N ASP A 559 -3.13 17.81 22.39
CA ASP A 559 -3.97 16.82 23.09
C ASP A 559 -3.13 15.95 24.03
N ARG A 560 -2.94 16.38 25.28
CA ARG A 560 -2.17 15.62 26.32
C ARG A 560 -2.86 14.35 26.82
N SER A 561 -4.16 14.20 26.60
CA SER A 561 -4.93 13.02 27.04
C SER A 561 -4.67 11.76 26.23
N ILE A 562 -3.79 11.86 25.21
CA ILE A 562 -3.59 10.82 24.21
C ILE A 562 -2.22 10.16 24.41
N ALA A 563 -2.19 8.84 24.28
CA ALA A 563 -0.98 8.05 24.44
C ALA A 563 0.16 8.56 23.53
N LEU A 564 1.36 8.67 24.10
CA LEU A 564 2.58 8.90 23.33
C LEU A 564 2.63 7.85 22.21
N LEU A 565 2.86 8.30 21.00
CA LEU A 565 3.06 7.40 19.86
C LEU A 565 4.11 6.34 20.20
N ASP A 566 3.72 5.08 20.04
CA ASP A 566 4.59 3.94 20.25
C ASP A 566 5.88 4.09 19.43
N THR A 567 7.01 3.77 20.05
CA THR A 567 8.33 3.76 19.42
C THR A 567 8.37 2.91 18.13
N ALA A 568 7.48 1.90 18.04
CA ALA A 568 7.33 1.07 16.86
C ALA A 568 6.88 1.87 15.63
N LEU A 569 6.02 2.88 15.78
CA LEU A 569 5.59 3.75 14.68
C LEU A 569 6.64 4.78 14.28
N ARG A 570 7.41 5.30 15.24
CA ARG A 570 8.42 6.32 14.93
C ARG A 570 9.43 5.86 13.89
N ARG A 571 9.70 4.56 13.80
CA ARG A 571 10.60 3.97 12.80
C ARG A 571 9.95 3.76 11.43
N ARG A 572 8.61 3.73 11.37
CA ARG A 572 7.84 3.36 10.18
C ARG A 572 7.24 4.54 9.43
N PHE A 573 7.25 5.71 10.08
CA PHE A 573 6.69 6.93 9.53
C PHE A 573 7.72 8.07 9.52
N THR A 574 7.66 8.88 8.49
CA THR A 574 8.32 10.18 8.43
C THR A 574 7.43 11.22 9.10
N PHE A 575 8.00 12.05 9.96
CA PHE A 575 7.27 13.07 10.69
C PHE A 575 7.53 14.45 10.07
N LYS A 576 6.45 15.15 9.69
CA LYS A 576 6.50 16.51 9.16
C LYS A 576 5.75 17.46 10.07
N GLU A 577 6.48 18.35 10.69
CA GLU A 577 5.92 19.35 11.59
C GLU A 577 5.20 20.47 10.82
N LEU A 578 4.04 20.87 11.29
CA LEU A 578 3.25 21.96 10.75
C LEU A 578 3.03 22.99 11.87
N MET A 579 3.91 23.97 11.92
CA MET A 579 3.80 25.09 12.87
C MET A 579 2.91 26.21 12.33
N PRO A 580 2.39 27.07 13.21
CA PRO A 580 1.70 28.29 12.80
C PRO A 580 2.56 29.14 11.87
N LYS A 581 1.94 29.68 10.83
CA LYS A 581 2.58 30.56 9.84
C LYS A 581 1.89 31.93 9.85
N PRO A 582 2.28 32.84 10.75
CA PRO A 582 1.69 34.19 10.80
C PRO A 582 1.84 34.95 9.48
N GLU A 583 2.94 34.72 8.76
CA GLU A 583 3.30 35.40 7.50
C GLU A 583 2.28 35.23 6.36
N ILE A 584 1.44 34.16 6.41
CA ILE A 584 0.40 33.97 5.40
C ILE A 584 -0.88 34.79 5.68
N LEU A 585 -1.00 35.35 6.88
CA LEU A 585 -2.15 36.18 7.25
C LEU A 585 -2.01 37.56 6.68
N SER A 586 -3.13 38.26 6.52
CA SER A 586 -3.12 39.65 6.12
C SER A 586 -2.57 40.54 7.24
N SER A 587 -1.68 41.44 6.89
CA SER A 587 -1.16 42.46 7.81
C SER A 587 -2.15 43.62 8.03
N LYS A 588 -3.30 43.66 7.33
CA LYS A 588 -4.25 44.78 7.41
C LYS A 588 -5.70 44.31 7.23
N VAL A 589 -6.35 43.98 8.35
CA VAL A 589 -7.76 43.58 8.39
C VAL A 589 -8.51 44.45 9.38
N GLY A 590 -9.35 45.37 8.91
CA GLY A 590 -10.11 46.29 9.77
C GLY A 590 -9.25 47.12 10.73
N GLY A 591 -8.03 47.48 10.30
CA GLY A 591 -7.04 48.21 11.12
C GLY A 591 -6.22 47.33 12.06
N ILE A 592 -6.30 45.99 11.92
CA ILE A 592 -5.57 45.02 12.75
C ILE A 592 -4.53 44.30 11.90
N ASN A 593 -3.31 44.18 12.41
CA ASN A 593 -2.25 43.34 11.84
C ASN A 593 -2.35 41.94 12.41
N LEU A 594 -2.93 41.01 11.64
CA LEU A 594 -3.14 39.61 12.07
C LEU A 594 -1.83 38.83 12.21
N GLN A 595 -0.81 39.17 11.42
CA GLN A 595 0.52 38.54 11.55
C GLN A 595 1.11 38.85 12.92
N MET A 596 1.10 40.11 13.32
CA MET A 596 1.59 40.56 14.63
C MET A 596 0.76 40.00 15.76
N LEU A 597 -0.56 39.98 15.64
CA LEU A 597 -1.49 39.45 16.65
C LEU A 597 -1.17 37.97 16.93
N LEU A 598 -1.16 37.12 15.87
CA LEU A 598 -0.92 35.69 16.02
C LEU A 598 0.50 35.38 16.54
N LYS A 599 1.50 36.10 16.02
CA LYS A 599 2.89 35.94 16.45
C LYS A 599 3.05 36.23 17.92
N THR A 600 2.55 37.39 18.39
CA THR A 600 2.67 37.80 19.79
C THR A 600 1.93 36.86 20.74
N ILE A 601 0.72 36.41 20.39
CA ILE A 601 -0.02 35.47 21.19
C ILE A 601 0.77 34.15 21.32
N ASN A 602 1.31 33.65 20.21
CA ASN A 602 2.06 32.39 20.21
C ASN A 602 3.40 32.48 20.96
N GLU A 603 4.13 33.60 20.87
CA GLU A 603 5.34 33.82 21.67
C GLU A 603 5.03 33.80 23.18
N ARG A 604 3.90 34.39 23.58
CA ARG A 604 3.45 34.40 24.98
C ARG A 604 2.97 33.01 25.45
N ILE A 605 2.31 32.23 24.57
CA ILE A 605 1.95 30.86 24.86
C ILE A 605 3.19 30.00 25.06
N GLU A 606 4.15 30.09 24.15
CA GLU A 606 5.41 29.33 24.24
C GLU A 606 6.17 29.64 25.53
N TYR A 607 6.21 30.88 25.93
CA TYR A 607 6.88 31.29 27.17
C TYR A 607 6.16 30.82 28.44
N LEU A 608 4.81 30.85 28.47
CA LEU A 608 4.02 30.56 29.68
C LEU A 608 3.61 29.10 29.79
N PHE A 609 3.69 28.35 28.71
CA PHE A 609 3.21 26.97 28.65
C PHE A 609 4.18 26.09 27.86
N ASP A 610 4.01 25.98 26.56
CA ASP A 610 4.94 25.28 25.67
C ASP A 610 4.68 25.62 24.18
N ARG A 611 5.55 25.09 23.32
CA ARG A 611 5.51 25.27 21.85
C ARG A 611 4.33 24.56 21.19
N GLU A 612 3.84 23.48 21.81
CA GLU A 612 2.88 22.56 21.20
C GLU A 612 1.44 23.06 21.29
N HIS A 613 1.20 24.05 22.16
CA HIS A 613 -0.10 24.67 22.38
C HIS A 613 -0.27 26.00 21.63
N GLN A 614 0.61 26.33 20.70
CA GLN A 614 0.47 27.53 19.85
C GLN A 614 -0.86 27.49 19.07
N ILE A 615 -1.38 28.66 18.74
CA ILE A 615 -2.61 28.81 17.96
C ILE A 615 -2.26 28.81 16.47
N GLY A 616 -2.96 27.99 15.69
CA GLY A 616 -2.76 27.91 14.24
C GLY A 616 -3.33 29.12 13.50
N HIS A 617 -2.73 29.42 12.37
CA HIS A 617 -3.14 30.54 11.49
C HIS A 617 -4.51 30.33 10.83
N ALA A 618 -5.00 29.10 10.71
CA ALA A 618 -6.28 28.77 10.08
C ALA A 618 -7.48 29.42 10.80
N TYR A 619 -7.35 29.78 12.07
CA TYR A 619 -8.40 30.49 12.79
C TYR A 619 -8.66 31.88 12.19
N PHE A 620 -7.64 32.54 11.63
CA PHE A 620 -7.70 33.91 11.14
C PHE A 620 -7.69 34.05 9.62
N ILE A 621 -7.44 32.99 8.85
CA ILE A 621 -7.34 33.05 7.38
C ILE A 621 -8.59 33.65 6.74
N SER A 622 -9.78 33.33 7.24
CA SER A 622 -11.06 33.80 6.69
C SER A 622 -11.51 35.17 7.21
N CYS A 623 -10.72 35.80 8.08
CA CYS A 623 -11.09 37.09 8.65
C CYS A 623 -10.86 38.23 7.62
N THR A 624 -11.95 38.87 7.19
CA THR A 624 -11.94 39.98 6.23
C THR A 624 -12.34 41.32 6.86
N SER A 625 -12.79 41.33 8.12
CA SER A 625 -13.23 42.50 8.85
C SER A 625 -12.82 42.44 10.31
N ARG A 626 -12.82 43.60 10.98
CA ARG A 626 -12.58 43.72 12.43
C ARG A 626 -13.55 42.85 13.23
N GLY A 627 -14.85 42.89 12.91
CA GLY A 627 -15.85 42.06 13.59
C GLY A 627 -15.56 40.56 13.48
N ALA A 628 -15.11 40.08 12.30
CA ALA A 628 -14.71 38.70 12.14
C ALA A 628 -13.51 38.31 13.02
N VAL A 629 -12.54 39.23 13.23
CA VAL A 629 -11.40 39.00 14.15
C VAL A 629 -11.90 38.96 15.61
N GLU A 630 -12.80 39.86 16.00
CA GLU A 630 -13.41 39.88 17.32
C GLU A 630 -14.19 38.59 17.63
N ASP A 631 -14.94 38.09 16.65
CA ASP A 631 -15.67 36.81 16.77
C ASP A 631 -14.71 35.63 16.94
N VAL A 632 -13.64 35.57 16.18
CA VAL A 632 -12.62 34.51 16.31
C VAL A 632 -11.95 34.58 17.67
N MET A 633 -11.56 35.78 18.13
CA MET A 633 -10.95 35.93 19.45
C MET A 633 -11.92 35.52 20.56
N ARG A 634 -13.16 35.96 20.51
CA ARG A 634 -14.19 35.70 21.53
C ARG A 634 -14.63 34.28 21.62
N HIS A 635 -14.89 33.63 20.47
CA HIS A 635 -15.56 32.34 20.43
C HIS A 635 -14.63 31.16 20.14
N LYS A 636 -13.37 31.42 19.76
CA LYS A 636 -12.41 30.37 19.44
C LYS A 636 -11.12 30.47 20.24
N VAL A 637 -10.44 31.62 20.18
CA VAL A 637 -9.10 31.79 20.78
C VAL A 637 -9.15 31.86 22.30
N ILE A 638 -9.98 32.74 22.86
CA ILE A 638 -10.09 32.88 24.34
C ILE A 638 -10.59 31.61 25.02
N PRO A 639 -11.63 30.92 24.51
CA PRO A 639 -12.03 29.62 25.04
C PRO A 639 -10.92 28.58 24.97
N LEU A 640 -10.19 28.48 23.86
CA LEU A 640 -9.07 27.56 23.71
C LEU A 640 -7.94 27.84 24.71
N LEU A 641 -7.60 29.11 24.94
CA LEU A 641 -6.64 29.49 25.98
C LEU A 641 -7.12 29.12 27.39
N SER A 642 -8.41 29.28 27.68
CA SER A 642 -8.99 28.88 28.96
C SER A 642 -8.86 27.37 29.19
N GLU A 643 -9.06 26.57 28.15
CA GLU A 643 -8.86 25.12 28.18
C GLU A 643 -7.38 24.76 28.42
N TYR A 644 -6.45 25.39 27.69
CA TYR A 644 -5.02 25.12 27.80
C TYR A 644 -4.47 25.41 29.21
N PHE A 645 -4.94 26.46 29.83
CA PHE A 645 -4.50 26.87 31.16
C PHE A 645 -5.40 26.37 32.30
N TYR A 646 -6.27 25.37 32.04
CA TYR A 646 -7.14 24.78 33.06
C TYR A 646 -7.94 25.83 33.84
N GLU A 647 -8.51 26.82 33.12
CA GLU A 647 -9.25 27.95 33.70
C GLU A 647 -8.42 28.89 34.59
N ASP A 648 -7.09 28.85 34.51
CA ASP A 648 -6.21 29.86 35.11
C ASP A 648 -6.29 31.17 34.31
N TRP A 649 -7.30 31.94 34.60
CA TRP A 649 -7.58 33.19 33.90
C TRP A 649 -6.46 34.25 34.03
N ALA A 650 -5.58 34.14 35.04
CA ALA A 650 -4.42 35.05 35.17
C ALA A 650 -3.41 34.75 34.07
N LYS A 651 -3.18 33.48 33.72
CA LYS A 651 -2.33 33.10 32.60
C LYS A 651 -2.97 33.45 31.26
N VAL A 652 -4.27 33.22 31.10
CA VAL A 652 -5.02 33.61 29.90
C VAL A 652 -4.87 35.15 29.69
N ALA A 653 -5.02 35.93 30.72
CA ALA A 653 -4.84 37.37 30.67
C ALA A 653 -3.39 37.75 30.27
N ALA A 654 -2.39 37.05 30.82
CA ALA A 654 -0.98 37.31 30.47
C ALA A 654 -0.68 37.00 29.00
N VAL A 655 -1.23 35.92 28.42
CA VAL A 655 -1.13 35.62 26.98
C VAL A 655 -1.76 36.71 26.13
N LEU A 656 -2.93 37.21 26.54
CA LEU A 656 -3.64 38.30 25.83
C LEU A 656 -3.00 39.68 26.04
N GLY A 657 -2.02 39.76 26.95
CA GLY A 657 -1.36 41.03 27.28
C GLY A 657 -2.15 41.90 28.24
N ASP A 658 -3.16 41.33 28.91
CA ASP A 658 -3.93 41.97 29.96
C ASP A 658 -3.27 41.70 31.32
N GLN A 659 -3.13 42.76 32.13
CA GLN A 659 -2.60 42.64 33.51
C GLN A 659 -3.66 43.10 34.50
N PRO A 660 -3.71 42.52 35.70
CA PRO A 660 -4.70 42.88 36.70
C PRO A 660 -4.74 44.36 37.08
N ASN A 661 -3.57 45.00 36.97
CA ASN A 661 -3.37 46.42 37.34
C ASN A 661 -3.16 47.34 36.12
N ALA A 662 -3.40 46.83 34.90
CA ALA A 662 -3.27 47.64 33.69
C ALA A 662 -4.35 48.76 33.70
N LYS A 663 -3.90 50.00 33.41
CA LYS A 663 -4.82 51.15 33.28
C LYS A 663 -5.85 50.96 32.15
N ALA A 664 -5.57 50.09 31.20
CA ALA A 664 -6.49 49.66 30.13
C ALA A 664 -6.28 48.19 29.85
N SER A 665 -7.27 47.38 30.20
CA SER A 665 -7.33 45.98 29.73
C SER A 665 -7.89 45.93 28.32
N ARG A 666 -7.41 44.98 27.50
CA ARG A 666 -7.70 44.89 26.05
C ARG A 666 -8.84 43.91 25.75
N PHE A 667 -8.72 42.68 26.22
CA PHE A 667 -9.62 41.59 25.93
C PHE A 667 -10.41 41.13 27.17
N LEU A 668 -9.78 41.20 28.35
CA LEU A 668 -10.36 40.75 29.60
C LEU A 668 -10.43 41.93 30.58
N GLU A 669 -11.39 41.93 31.45
CA GLU A 669 -11.50 42.89 32.56
C GLU A 669 -11.69 42.17 33.90
N VAL A 670 -11.15 42.75 34.93
CA VAL A 670 -11.35 42.28 36.31
C VAL A 670 -12.62 42.87 36.89
N ILE A 671 -13.53 42.03 37.36
CA ILE A 671 -14.77 42.44 38.03
C ILE A 671 -14.57 42.28 39.52
N PRO A 672 -14.88 43.30 40.32
CA PRO A 672 -14.78 43.20 41.75
C PRO A 672 -15.81 42.20 42.32
N TRP A 673 -15.40 41.40 43.30
CA TRP A 673 -16.31 40.55 44.06
C TRP A 673 -17.26 41.41 44.92
N ARG A 674 -18.51 41.00 45.04
CA ARG A 674 -19.43 41.59 46.00
C ARG A 674 -18.98 41.21 47.43
N LYS A 675 -18.58 42.19 48.23
CA LYS A 675 -18.10 42.01 49.61
C LYS A 675 -19.08 41.27 50.51
N SER A 676 -20.40 41.25 50.19
CA SER A 676 -21.44 40.57 50.95
C SER A 676 -21.52 39.05 50.76
N LEU A 677 -20.74 38.48 49.88
CA LEU A 677 -20.78 37.02 49.57
C LEU A 677 -19.95 36.17 50.56
N PHE A 678 -19.01 36.77 51.25
CA PHE A 678 -18.07 36.07 52.13
C PHE A 678 -18.00 36.78 53.49
N SER A 679 -18.61 36.20 54.53
CA SER A 679 -18.52 36.67 55.91
C SER A 679 -17.46 35.82 56.62
N GLY A 680 -16.20 36.33 56.69
CA GLY A 680 -15.14 35.72 57.47
C GLY A 680 -13.77 35.98 56.87
N ASP A 681 -12.74 36.16 57.71
CA ASP A 681 -11.35 36.45 57.35
C ASP A 681 -10.56 35.23 56.78
N ASP A 682 -11.22 34.12 56.49
CA ASP A 682 -10.56 32.83 56.17
C ASP A 682 -10.10 32.69 54.71
N PHE A 683 -10.36 33.64 53.84
CA PHE A 683 -9.94 33.59 52.44
C PHE A 683 -8.86 34.63 52.12
N SER A 684 -7.63 34.39 52.57
CA SER A 684 -6.48 35.28 52.44
C SER A 684 -5.83 35.37 51.04
N GLY A 685 -6.48 34.87 49.98
CA GLY A 685 -5.99 34.94 48.59
C GLY A 685 -6.84 35.91 47.75
N GLU A 686 -6.24 36.95 47.17
CA GLU A 686 -6.90 37.78 46.15
C GLU A 686 -7.24 36.94 44.93
N ARG A 687 -8.44 36.32 44.92
CA ARG A 687 -8.97 35.70 43.71
C ARG A 687 -9.57 36.76 42.81
N LEU A 688 -8.98 36.92 41.64
CA LEU A 688 -9.48 37.82 40.60
C LEU A 688 -10.62 37.17 39.85
N ARG A 689 -11.72 37.93 39.63
CA ARG A 689 -12.82 37.50 38.77
C ARG A 689 -12.67 38.17 37.39
N TRP A 690 -12.44 37.34 36.37
CA TRP A 690 -12.27 37.84 35.02
C TRP A 690 -13.57 37.75 34.22
N ARG A 691 -13.74 38.70 33.29
CA ARG A 691 -14.80 38.69 32.28
C ARG A 691 -14.21 39.11 30.92
N VAL A 692 -14.70 38.45 29.84
CA VAL A 692 -14.40 38.84 28.48
C VAL A 692 -15.14 40.14 28.17
N LYS A 693 -14.43 41.17 27.70
CA LYS A 693 -15.00 42.48 27.39
C LYS A 693 -15.97 42.42 26.21
N ASP A 694 -16.96 43.30 26.19
CA ASP A 694 -17.90 43.43 25.07
C ASP A 694 -17.24 44.00 23.82
N GLN A 695 -16.25 44.89 23.99
CA GLN A 695 -15.46 45.48 22.90
C GLN A 695 -13.97 45.23 23.16
N PHE A 696 -13.26 44.78 22.13
CA PHE A 696 -11.83 44.49 22.21
C PHE A 696 -10.99 45.70 21.77
N ASP A 697 -9.85 45.89 22.41
CA ASP A 697 -8.85 46.88 22.03
C ASP A 697 -7.65 46.18 21.34
N PHE A 698 -7.48 46.45 20.06
CA PHE A 698 -6.38 45.95 19.25
C PHE A 698 -5.26 47.00 19.01
N SER A 699 -5.17 48.02 19.83
CA SER A 699 -4.19 49.11 19.64
C SER A 699 -2.74 48.62 19.60
N GLU A 700 -2.39 47.55 20.33
CA GLU A 700 -1.08 46.88 20.26
C GLU A 700 -0.80 46.30 18.88
N PHE A 701 -1.83 45.93 18.15
CA PHE A 701 -1.77 45.23 16.87
C PHE A 701 -2.30 46.12 15.73
N ALA A 702 -2.18 47.43 15.86
CA ALA A 702 -2.61 48.35 14.82
C ALA A 702 -1.80 48.15 13.52
N ALA A 703 -2.51 48.14 12.36
CA ALA A 703 -1.93 47.91 11.02
C ALA A 703 -1.45 49.20 10.38
#